data_9e35ffd1f0d60067285a90ec4915a713
#
_entry.id   9e35ffd1f0d60067285a90ec4915a713
#
_cell.length_a   1.000
_cell.length_b   1.000
_cell.length_c   1.000
_cell.angle_alpha   90.00
_cell.angle_beta   90.00
_cell.angle_gamma   90.00
#
_symmetry.space_group_name_H-M   'P 1'
#
loop_
_entity.id
_entity.type
_entity.pdbx_description
1 polymer ?
#
loop_
_entity_poly.entity_id
_entity_poly.type
_entity_poly.pdbx_seq_one_letter_code
_entity_poly.pdbx_strand_id
1 'polypeptide(L)'
;MCASSPTHSYWVILFLLAIATIGCSRLKYRLQADHDAYHVIAERNCDPRWQAADVSIDMDPRSRYFDAYDPDHSPMPLDDPSSHQYMQIVDGKKGWKHWHDNGDRVELENPAWREALAEYVETGADGSVKLDVDTALRLAYVHSPSHQQQLETLYLSALDVSAERFRLDTQFFGGYDARYAHNGSLIAPGLTYSPLLRRFIITPAIDADGADVNRLTAGRPFGADPAASAKRQLATAGELLVGFANSFVFEFTSGDANLATSLANFSFIQPLLRGAGKDVALEDLTFNERKLLANLRAYGQFRQGFYTQVAIGELGVTGPQRFGHSTNLQSFSGSGGVGGYLDLLQQRQRIRNSEDNLSLQLRTLTRLEALYDNDLTTLVQVDQFRQSVQTQRAALLLSRNSFELALDRYKTNTLGLPPDLSIELDESLIQQFQLVPREATTIQDSLRELQTRVGEVADLLEAPDKVAELQTMLGGLADDAGIELVRELLTETRKVAEVIQTRLEDLPQDLARVDEQALSDVETELVQFVRARIAEGSNDFEAEFEAATDKLKKLIAGLAEENTAATLSENGAWLREFLHLSEAYLVVQARARRVEGEPDRVLNELLDLIDPVRRLFDGAQQDLAHMDAVWPDRQPTMTEEDKELFYRERERLGKLFADLKGGQRGFDVAAAGLQALRVGLSAETRSETTRALISWVQEFLQVVERLVLVPAQARLEMIMVKSIDLGAEDAFQVALANRLDFMNGRASLVDQWRLIQINADALQSVLNITASGELRTARNNPVSFRAPTGSARLGLEFDAPFTRLLERNAYRESLIDYQQSRRSLIQSHDSLHLGVRALIRNLEQLRQNLEIQRRAVTIALRRVDQTQLDLNPPRQPVQPGFRPPINQTLSIQLLGAQTALRDSQNAFLAAWLNYYAMKIRLYRELGIMVLDPEGRWIEYAIGESSEEVPTNEGEEAPLPLPPMVPATWMEVVNSPTDPSETRASVVERASYSVIVPPSYRLRRLPPTERVPRTN
;
A
#
# COMPACT_ATOMS: atom_id res chain seq x y z
N MET A 1 -31.19 -80.39 28.64
CA MET A 1 -30.75 -80.25 27.27
C MET A 1 -31.42 -79.03 26.63
N CYS A 2 -30.75 -77.96 26.52
CA CYS A 2 -30.96 -76.90 25.52
C CYS A 2 -29.62 -76.15 25.41
N ALA A 3 -28.93 -76.53 24.36
CA ALA A 3 -27.67 -75.92 23.98
C ALA A 3 -28.03 -74.50 23.39
N SER A 4 -27.71 -73.41 24.07
CA SER A 4 -27.74 -72.04 23.51
C SER A 4 -26.48 -71.86 22.69
N SER A 5 -26.68 -71.64 21.41
CA SER A 5 -25.62 -71.47 20.42
C SER A 5 -24.73 -70.25 20.73
N PRO A 6 -23.38 -70.38 20.58
CA PRO A 6 -22.46 -69.28 20.87
C PRO A 6 -22.44 -68.16 19.81
N THR A 7 -23.32 -68.20 18.83
CA THR A 7 -23.32 -67.31 17.67
C THR A 7 -23.79 -65.87 18.01
N HIS A 8 -24.56 -65.64 19.03
CA HIS A 8 -25.03 -64.28 19.39
C HIS A 8 -23.95 -63.41 20.03
N SER A 9 -22.98 -63.98 20.75
CA SER A 9 -21.91 -63.23 21.36
C SER A 9 -20.93 -62.65 20.34
N TYR A 10 -20.66 -63.37 19.24
CA TYR A 10 -19.76 -62.86 18.18
C TYR A 10 -20.37 -61.68 17.42
N TRP A 11 -21.67 -61.67 17.21
CA TRP A 11 -22.36 -60.57 16.53
C TRP A 11 -22.39 -59.30 17.39
N VAL A 12 -22.49 -59.39 18.69
CA VAL A 12 -22.42 -58.25 19.63
C VAL A 12 -21.01 -57.70 19.66
N ILE A 13 -20.00 -58.56 19.68
CA ILE A 13 -18.58 -58.12 19.66
C ILE A 13 -18.24 -57.48 18.30
N LEU A 14 -18.70 -58.05 17.18
CA LEU A 14 -18.53 -57.48 15.84
C LEU A 14 -19.29 -56.18 15.69
N PHE A 15 -20.45 -56.04 16.26
CA PHE A 15 -21.27 -54.81 16.28
C PHE A 15 -20.60 -53.72 17.13
N LEU A 16 -20.05 -54.06 18.30
CA LEU A 16 -19.29 -53.15 19.14
C LEU A 16 -17.95 -52.72 18.49
N LEU A 17 -17.28 -53.67 17.80
CA LEU A 17 -16.07 -53.31 16.98
C LEU A 17 -16.41 -52.43 15.78
N ALA A 18 -17.54 -52.69 15.11
CA ALA A 18 -18.01 -51.87 14.00
C ALA A 18 -18.42 -50.45 14.49
N ILE A 19 -19.04 -50.29 15.66
CA ILE A 19 -19.32 -49.00 16.25
C ILE A 19 -18.05 -48.29 16.65
N ALA A 20 -17.04 -48.97 17.18
CA ALA A 20 -15.75 -48.39 17.52
C ALA A 20 -14.97 -47.88 16.29
N THR A 21 -15.15 -48.50 15.14
CA THR A 21 -14.49 -48.04 13.89
C THR A 21 -15.21 -46.90 13.19
N ILE A 22 -16.50 -46.72 13.38
CA ILE A 22 -17.32 -45.67 12.78
C ILE A 22 -17.03 -44.27 13.44
N GLY A 23 -16.49 -44.25 14.66
CA GLY A 23 -16.27 -43.05 15.44
C GLY A 23 -14.93 -42.27 15.17
N CYS A 24 -13.99 -42.79 14.39
CA CYS A 24 -12.61 -42.23 14.32
C CYS A 24 -12.24 -41.60 12.98
N SER A 25 -13.19 -41.02 12.23
CA SER A 25 -12.88 -40.28 11.01
C SER A 25 -12.38 -38.87 11.37
N ARG A 26 -11.14 -38.52 10.96
CA ARG A 26 -10.56 -37.20 11.13
C ARG A 26 -11.48 -36.13 10.55
N LEU A 27 -11.96 -36.31 9.34
CA LEU A 27 -12.90 -35.43 8.63
C LEU A 27 -14.16 -35.15 9.47
N LYS A 28 -14.76 -36.15 10.11
CA LYS A 28 -15.98 -35.95 10.95
C LYS A 28 -15.69 -35.00 12.12
N TYR A 29 -14.55 -35.18 12.79
CA TYR A 29 -14.20 -34.32 13.92
C TYR A 29 -13.83 -32.91 13.49
N ARG A 30 -13.19 -32.75 12.36
CA ARG A 30 -12.89 -31.43 11.77
C ARG A 30 -14.18 -30.70 11.47
N LEU A 31 -15.07 -31.28 10.68
CA LEU A 31 -16.36 -30.66 10.33
C LEU A 31 -17.26 -30.37 11.55
N GLN A 32 -17.17 -31.20 12.59
CA GLN A 32 -17.89 -30.90 13.83
C GLN A 32 -17.30 -29.70 14.56
N ALA A 33 -15.97 -29.60 14.62
CA ALA A 33 -15.30 -28.45 15.24
C ALA A 33 -15.61 -27.16 14.46
N ASP A 34 -15.62 -27.23 13.12
CA ASP A 34 -15.96 -26.10 12.24
C ASP A 34 -17.40 -25.63 12.49
N HIS A 35 -18.35 -26.58 12.52
CA HIS A 35 -19.74 -26.28 12.81
C HIS A 35 -19.93 -25.60 14.18
N ASP A 36 -19.31 -26.13 15.24
CA ASP A 36 -19.42 -25.58 16.58
C ASP A 36 -18.77 -24.16 16.65
N ALA A 37 -17.59 -23.97 16.08
CA ALA A 37 -16.90 -22.67 16.06
C ALA A 37 -17.69 -21.62 15.30
N TYR A 38 -18.14 -21.93 14.07
CA TYR A 38 -18.91 -20.98 13.26
C TYR A 38 -20.27 -20.64 13.89
N HIS A 39 -20.93 -21.61 14.53
CA HIS A 39 -22.17 -21.34 15.25
C HIS A 39 -21.96 -20.34 16.39
N VAL A 40 -20.91 -20.52 17.19
CA VAL A 40 -20.56 -19.62 18.30
C VAL A 40 -20.17 -18.23 17.83
N ILE A 41 -19.47 -18.12 16.69
CA ILE A 41 -19.15 -16.84 16.04
C ILE A 41 -20.43 -16.16 15.55
N ALA A 42 -21.30 -16.88 14.83
CA ALA A 42 -22.53 -16.35 14.26
C ALA A 42 -23.50 -15.79 15.32
N GLU A 43 -23.59 -16.43 16.50
CA GLU A 43 -24.36 -15.92 17.63
C GLU A 43 -24.00 -14.48 18.02
N ARG A 44 -22.75 -14.04 17.80
CA ARG A 44 -22.21 -12.74 18.25
C ARG A 44 -21.89 -11.77 17.11
N ASN A 45 -21.94 -12.26 15.88
CA ASN A 45 -21.62 -11.49 14.65
C ASN A 45 -22.87 -10.74 14.12
N CYS A 46 -23.65 -10.12 15.00
CA CYS A 46 -24.95 -9.53 14.66
C CYS A 46 -24.96 -7.98 14.72
N ASP A 47 -23.95 -7.34 15.32
CA ASP A 47 -23.90 -5.89 15.46
C ASP A 47 -23.23 -5.26 14.21
N PRO A 48 -23.87 -4.28 13.55
CA PRO A 48 -23.36 -3.67 12.32
C PRO A 48 -21.95 -3.06 12.43
N ARG A 49 -21.50 -2.70 13.65
CA ARG A 49 -20.20 -2.07 13.88
C ARG A 49 -19.03 -3.04 13.71
N TRP A 50 -19.24 -4.34 13.94
CA TRP A 50 -18.20 -5.36 13.78
C TRP A 50 -18.65 -6.56 12.95
N GLN A 51 -19.88 -6.53 12.42
CA GLN A 51 -20.37 -7.59 11.55
C GLN A 51 -19.45 -7.83 10.37
N ALA A 52 -19.03 -9.08 10.21
CA ALA A 52 -18.27 -9.55 9.06
C ALA A 52 -19.15 -10.50 8.23
N ALA A 53 -19.12 -10.32 6.91
CA ALA A 53 -19.93 -11.14 6.01
C ALA A 53 -19.43 -12.58 5.92
N ASP A 54 -18.10 -12.74 5.91
CA ASP A 54 -17.44 -14.03 5.88
C ASP A 54 -16.36 -14.07 6.97
N VAL A 55 -16.43 -15.13 7.79
CA VAL A 55 -15.48 -15.43 8.87
C VAL A 55 -14.90 -16.85 8.72
N SER A 56 -15.03 -17.46 7.52
CA SER A 56 -14.47 -18.77 7.24
C SER A 56 -12.94 -18.73 7.28
N ILE A 57 -12.35 -19.77 7.86
CA ILE A 57 -10.89 -20.00 7.79
C ILE A 57 -10.49 -20.74 6.51
N ASP A 58 -11.45 -21.24 5.74
CA ASP A 58 -11.16 -21.90 4.47
C ASP A 58 -10.57 -20.88 3.50
N MET A 59 -9.38 -21.20 3.02
CA MET A 59 -8.69 -20.31 2.10
C MET A 59 -9.39 -20.30 0.75
N ASP A 60 -9.53 -19.12 0.15
CA ASP A 60 -10.12 -18.96 -1.17
C ASP A 60 -9.35 -19.81 -2.20
N PRO A 61 -10.02 -20.66 -3.00
CA PRO A 61 -9.36 -21.52 -4.01
C PRO A 61 -8.51 -20.74 -5.02
N ARG A 62 -8.77 -19.45 -5.22
CA ARG A 62 -8.01 -18.55 -6.08
C ARG A 62 -6.71 -18.07 -5.43
N SER A 63 -6.55 -18.29 -4.12
CA SER A 63 -5.37 -17.83 -3.39
C SER A 63 -4.12 -18.58 -3.82
N ARG A 64 -2.99 -17.87 -3.84
CA ARG A 64 -1.65 -18.46 -4.00
C ARG A 64 -1.34 -19.49 -2.92
N TYR A 65 -1.89 -19.30 -1.72
CA TYR A 65 -1.65 -20.13 -0.54
C TYR A 65 -2.68 -21.25 -0.36
N PHE A 66 -3.64 -21.35 -1.29
CA PHE A 66 -4.63 -22.43 -1.24
C PHE A 66 -3.96 -23.80 -1.41
N ASP A 67 -4.31 -24.72 -0.52
CA ASP A 67 -3.87 -26.12 -0.58
C ASP A 67 -5.01 -27.00 -1.09
N ALA A 68 -4.84 -27.56 -2.28
CA ALA A 68 -5.85 -28.44 -2.91
C ALA A 68 -5.86 -29.87 -2.32
N TYR A 69 -4.89 -30.22 -1.50
CA TYR A 69 -4.82 -31.52 -0.88
C TYR A 69 -5.77 -31.65 0.31
N ASP A 70 -6.16 -32.89 0.62
CA ASP A 70 -6.97 -33.18 1.81
C ASP A 70 -6.18 -32.83 3.08
N PRO A 71 -6.62 -31.86 3.89
CA PRO A 71 -5.90 -31.48 5.12
C PRO A 71 -5.78 -32.61 6.13
N ASP A 72 -6.67 -33.64 6.07
CA ASP A 72 -6.60 -34.82 6.92
C ASP A 72 -5.52 -35.81 6.47
N HIS A 73 -5.05 -35.70 5.21
CA HIS A 73 -4.09 -36.61 4.56
C HIS A 73 -3.07 -35.79 3.72
N SER A 74 -2.50 -34.77 4.28
CA SER A 74 -1.53 -33.92 3.57
C SER A 74 -0.31 -34.69 3.10
N PRO A 75 0.14 -34.50 1.84
CA PRO A 75 1.39 -35.12 1.36
C PRO A 75 2.59 -34.51 2.06
N MET A 76 3.66 -35.26 2.16
CA MET A 76 4.89 -34.80 2.82
C MET A 76 5.58 -33.69 2.01
N PRO A 77 5.90 -32.56 2.62
CA PRO A 77 6.72 -31.52 1.96
C PRO A 77 8.19 -31.97 1.87
N LEU A 78 8.96 -31.29 1.02
CA LEU A 78 10.40 -31.51 0.94
C LEU A 78 11.06 -31.22 2.28
N ASP A 79 11.84 -32.19 2.77
CA ASP A 79 12.66 -32.04 3.98
C ASP A 79 14.10 -31.67 3.64
N ASP A 80 14.82 -31.12 4.63
CA ASP A 80 16.26 -30.92 4.55
C ASP A 80 16.99 -32.28 4.55
N PRO A 81 17.82 -32.58 3.52
CA PRO A 81 18.62 -33.80 3.50
C PRO A 81 19.47 -34.02 4.74
N SER A 82 19.93 -32.96 5.39
CA SER A 82 20.71 -33.02 6.63
C SER A 82 19.88 -33.58 7.79
N SER A 83 18.61 -33.19 7.90
CA SER A 83 17.68 -33.68 8.93
C SER A 83 17.57 -35.21 8.86
N HIS A 84 17.36 -35.76 7.67
CA HIS A 84 17.34 -37.21 7.47
C HIS A 84 18.65 -37.88 7.84
N GLN A 85 19.79 -37.29 7.46
CA GLN A 85 21.10 -37.85 7.75
C GLN A 85 21.38 -37.92 9.25
N TYR A 86 21.12 -36.80 9.98
CA TYR A 86 21.34 -36.73 11.41
C TYR A 86 20.37 -37.60 12.20
N MET A 87 19.10 -37.68 11.77
CA MET A 87 18.11 -38.54 12.40
C MET A 87 18.48 -40.04 12.26
N GLN A 88 19.04 -40.46 11.12
CA GLN A 88 19.55 -41.82 10.93
C GLN A 88 20.71 -42.14 11.87
N ILE A 89 21.60 -41.20 12.12
CA ILE A 89 22.74 -41.33 13.02
C ILE A 89 22.30 -41.45 14.49
N VAL A 90 21.38 -40.57 14.93
CA VAL A 90 20.92 -40.51 16.31
C VAL A 90 20.02 -41.67 16.66
N ASP A 91 19.05 -42.02 15.82
CA ASP A 91 18.04 -43.04 16.10
C ASP A 91 18.37 -44.41 15.50
N GLY A 92 19.37 -44.52 14.61
CA GLY A 92 19.62 -45.71 13.82
C GLY A 92 18.50 -46.06 12.84
N LYS A 93 17.55 -45.16 12.62
CA LYS A 93 16.40 -45.33 11.77
C LYS A 93 16.57 -44.56 10.46
N LYS A 94 16.07 -45.12 9.38
CA LYS A 94 16.09 -44.50 8.05
C LYS A 94 14.85 -43.64 7.78
N GLY A 95 14.46 -42.83 8.75
CA GLY A 95 13.24 -42.03 8.72
C GLY A 95 12.01 -42.78 9.27
N TRP A 96 10.90 -42.09 9.31
CA TRP A 96 9.63 -42.65 9.72
C TRP A 96 8.94 -43.33 8.53
N LYS A 97 8.59 -44.61 8.61
CA LYS A 97 8.11 -45.34 7.47
C LYS A 97 6.76 -44.91 6.91
N HIS A 98 6.04 -44.04 7.62
CA HIS A 98 4.74 -43.47 7.23
C HIS A 98 4.83 -42.06 6.63
N TRP A 99 6.01 -41.53 6.40
CA TRP A 99 6.15 -40.17 5.87
C TRP A 99 5.55 -39.99 4.47
N HIS A 100 5.64 -41.04 3.65
CA HIS A 100 5.21 -41.00 2.26
C HIS A 100 3.84 -41.67 2.02
N ASP A 101 3.09 -42.03 3.08
CA ASP A 101 1.80 -42.72 2.93
C ASP A 101 0.77 -41.90 2.13
N ASN A 102 0.83 -40.55 2.22
CA ASN A 102 -0.05 -39.63 1.49
C ASN A 102 0.62 -39.02 0.23
N GLY A 103 1.80 -39.55 -0.16
CA GLY A 103 2.60 -39.00 -1.25
C GLY A 103 3.53 -37.85 -0.83
N ASP A 104 4.28 -37.36 -1.81
CA ASP A 104 5.24 -36.27 -1.63
C ASP A 104 4.80 -35.05 -2.45
N ARG A 105 5.09 -33.84 -1.98
CA ARG A 105 4.86 -32.60 -2.69
C ARG A 105 6.12 -31.77 -2.78
N VAL A 106 6.40 -31.25 -3.96
CA VAL A 106 7.50 -30.31 -4.22
C VAL A 106 6.98 -28.87 -4.27
N GLU A 107 5.84 -28.68 -4.91
CA GLU A 107 5.22 -27.38 -5.07
C GLU A 107 4.39 -27.03 -3.84
N LEU A 108 4.72 -25.90 -3.22
CA LEU A 108 4.03 -25.39 -2.03
C LEU A 108 2.92 -24.38 -2.38
N GLU A 109 3.02 -23.76 -3.56
CA GLU A 109 2.05 -22.79 -4.05
C GLU A 109 0.93 -23.49 -4.83
N ASN A 110 -0.24 -22.86 -4.83
CA ASN A 110 -1.33 -23.27 -5.71
C ASN A 110 -0.96 -23.04 -7.19
N PRO A 111 -0.80 -24.06 -8.05
CA PRO A 111 -0.37 -23.82 -9.43
C PRO A 111 -1.39 -23.03 -10.27
N ALA A 112 -2.67 -23.07 -9.91
CA ALA A 112 -3.76 -22.45 -10.67
C ALA A 112 -3.98 -20.95 -10.32
N TRP A 113 -3.32 -20.42 -9.30
CA TRP A 113 -3.61 -19.07 -8.82
C TRP A 113 -3.42 -17.96 -9.87
N ARG A 114 -2.43 -18.13 -10.76
CA ARG A 114 -2.15 -17.13 -11.83
C ARG A 114 -3.24 -17.10 -12.89
N GLU A 115 -3.80 -18.25 -13.24
CA GLU A 115 -4.90 -18.36 -14.20
C GLU A 115 -6.20 -17.79 -13.58
N ALA A 116 -6.40 -18.02 -12.29
CA ALA A 116 -7.54 -17.53 -11.55
C ALA A 116 -7.54 -15.98 -11.38
N LEU A 117 -6.41 -15.29 -11.52
CA LEU A 117 -6.34 -13.82 -11.45
C LEU A 117 -7.30 -13.14 -12.43
N ALA A 118 -7.40 -13.64 -13.65
CA ALA A 118 -8.26 -13.09 -14.69
C ALA A 118 -9.77 -13.14 -14.37
N GLU A 119 -10.18 -13.95 -13.39
CA GLU A 119 -11.60 -14.07 -13.00
C GLU A 119 -12.08 -12.87 -12.17
N TYR A 120 -11.19 -12.20 -11.43
CA TYR A 120 -11.59 -11.18 -10.46
C TYR A 120 -10.79 -9.87 -10.53
N VAL A 121 -9.76 -9.78 -11.40
CA VAL A 121 -8.99 -8.56 -11.67
C VAL A 121 -8.87 -8.29 -13.16
N GLU A 122 -8.80 -7.02 -13.53
CA GLU A 122 -8.54 -6.61 -14.92
C GLU A 122 -7.07 -6.88 -15.26
N THR A 123 -6.84 -7.70 -16.29
CA THR A 123 -5.50 -8.00 -16.79
C THR A 123 -5.30 -7.35 -18.15
N GLY A 124 -4.13 -6.74 -18.36
CA GLY A 124 -3.70 -6.19 -19.64
C GLY A 124 -3.43 -7.28 -20.67
N ALA A 125 -3.25 -6.88 -21.92
CA ALA A 125 -2.95 -7.80 -23.03
C ALA A 125 -1.59 -8.55 -22.87
N ASP A 126 -0.70 -7.99 -22.06
CA ASP A 126 0.61 -8.53 -21.69
C ASP A 126 0.59 -9.36 -20.40
N GLY A 127 -0.59 -9.59 -19.81
CA GLY A 127 -0.76 -10.30 -18.54
C GLY A 127 -0.48 -9.46 -17.30
N SER A 128 -0.23 -8.15 -17.44
CA SER A 128 -0.09 -7.25 -16.30
C SER A 128 -1.42 -7.04 -15.58
N VAL A 129 -1.38 -6.96 -14.25
CA VAL A 129 -2.57 -6.67 -13.43
C VAL A 129 -2.73 -5.16 -13.30
N LYS A 130 -3.89 -4.64 -13.69
CA LYS A 130 -4.23 -3.23 -13.47
C LYS A 130 -4.62 -3.02 -12.01
N LEU A 131 -3.82 -2.24 -11.29
CA LEU A 131 -3.95 -2.03 -9.86
C LEU A 131 -4.53 -0.66 -9.54
N ASP A 132 -5.72 -0.66 -8.96
CA ASP A 132 -6.31 0.45 -8.21
C ASP A 132 -6.45 0.07 -6.73
N VAL A 133 -6.99 0.94 -5.88
CA VAL A 133 -7.18 0.65 -4.45
C VAL A 133 -8.12 -0.54 -4.24
N ASP A 134 -9.18 -0.64 -5.03
CA ASP A 134 -10.19 -1.69 -4.92
C ASP A 134 -9.62 -3.05 -5.35
N THR A 135 -8.87 -3.08 -6.44
CA THR A 135 -8.17 -4.28 -6.92
C THR A 135 -7.08 -4.71 -5.93
N ALA A 136 -6.30 -3.75 -5.41
CA ALA A 136 -5.30 -4.02 -4.39
C ALA A 136 -5.93 -4.64 -3.14
N LEU A 137 -7.08 -4.13 -2.71
CA LEU A 137 -7.80 -4.66 -1.57
C LEU A 137 -8.31 -6.08 -1.82
N ARG A 138 -8.92 -6.35 -2.99
CA ARG A 138 -9.37 -7.71 -3.37
C ARG A 138 -8.22 -8.70 -3.40
N LEU A 139 -7.10 -8.32 -4.01
CA LEU A 139 -5.88 -9.14 -4.03
C LEU A 139 -5.38 -9.42 -2.61
N ALA A 140 -5.35 -8.40 -1.76
CA ALA A 140 -4.92 -8.56 -0.38
C ALA A 140 -5.85 -9.46 0.44
N TYR A 141 -7.18 -9.38 0.26
CA TYR A 141 -8.11 -10.30 0.92
C TYR A 141 -7.94 -11.74 0.49
N VAL A 142 -7.64 -11.99 -0.79
CA VAL A 142 -7.45 -13.34 -1.34
C VAL A 142 -6.07 -13.91 -0.99
N HIS A 143 -5.02 -13.09 -1.03
CA HIS A 143 -3.64 -13.59 -0.97
C HIS A 143 -2.86 -13.21 0.29
N SER A 144 -3.36 -12.30 1.16
CA SER A 144 -2.55 -11.84 2.30
C SER A 144 -2.52 -12.84 3.45
N PRO A 145 -1.35 -13.38 3.83
CA PRO A 145 -1.23 -14.27 4.98
C PRO A 145 -1.62 -13.60 6.29
N SER A 146 -1.41 -12.28 6.41
CA SER A 146 -1.76 -11.54 7.63
C SER A 146 -3.27 -11.47 7.86
N HIS A 147 -4.06 -11.34 6.79
CA HIS A 147 -5.52 -11.39 6.87
C HIS A 147 -6.00 -12.78 7.32
N GLN A 148 -5.50 -13.84 6.68
CA GLN A 148 -5.83 -15.22 7.02
C GLN A 148 -5.51 -15.55 8.48
N GLN A 149 -4.34 -15.14 8.96
CA GLN A 149 -3.93 -15.35 10.37
C GLN A 149 -4.90 -14.71 11.38
N GLN A 150 -5.52 -13.58 11.04
CA GLN A 150 -6.51 -12.96 11.94
C GLN A 150 -7.83 -13.71 11.97
N LEU A 151 -8.27 -14.27 10.84
CA LEU A 151 -9.43 -15.17 10.78
C LEU A 151 -9.18 -16.44 11.59
N GLU A 152 -8.03 -17.07 11.42
CA GLU A 152 -7.61 -18.25 12.18
C GLU A 152 -7.57 -17.97 13.69
N THR A 153 -7.05 -16.80 14.09
CA THR A 153 -7.01 -16.41 15.51
C THR A 153 -8.42 -16.22 16.09
N LEU A 154 -9.33 -15.64 15.32
CA LEU A 154 -10.74 -15.51 15.71
C LEU A 154 -11.40 -16.88 15.85
N TYR A 155 -11.21 -17.76 14.87
CA TYR A 155 -11.70 -19.13 14.90
C TYR A 155 -11.18 -19.92 16.11
N LEU A 156 -9.86 -19.83 16.38
CA LEU A 156 -9.26 -20.50 17.56
C LEU A 156 -9.86 -20.00 18.87
N SER A 157 -10.23 -18.73 18.97
CA SER A 157 -10.92 -18.20 20.15
C SER A 157 -12.36 -18.72 20.30
N ALA A 158 -13.02 -19.07 19.19
CA ALA A 158 -14.32 -19.72 19.21
C ALA A 158 -14.22 -21.20 19.68
N LEU A 159 -13.16 -21.91 19.27
CA LEU A 159 -12.87 -23.24 19.80
C LEU A 159 -12.62 -23.23 21.30
N ASP A 160 -11.97 -22.21 21.87
CA ASP A 160 -11.80 -22.05 23.30
C ASP A 160 -13.17 -21.97 24.02
N VAL A 161 -14.17 -21.27 23.44
CA VAL A 161 -15.55 -21.19 23.97
C VAL A 161 -16.26 -22.54 23.86
N SER A 162 -16.11 -23.23 22.71
CA SER A 162 -16.74 -24.56 22.54
C SER A 162 -16.22 -25.59 23.56
N ALA A 163 -14.90 -25.51 23.85
CA ALA A 163 -14.27 -26.36 24.85
C ALA A 163 -14.83 -26.11 26.27
N GLU A 164 -15.06 -24.83 26.65
CA GLU A 164 -15.68 -24.50 27.93
C GLU A 164 -17.16 -24.88 28.01
N ARG A 165 -17.92 -24.72 26.92
CA ARG A 165 -19.32 -25.18 26.85
C ARG A 165 -19.38 -26.71 27.00
N PHE A 166 -18.44 -27.45 26.37
CA PHE A 166 -18.40 -28.91 26.49
C PHE A 166 -18.18 -29.39 27.92
N ARG A 167 -17.53 -28.62 28.81
CA ARG A 167 -17.39 -28.95 30.24
C ARG A 167 -18.75 -29.03 30.97
N LEU A 168 -19.76 -28.31 30.52
CA LEU A 168 -21.11 -28.28 31.06
C LEU A 168 -22.03 -29.33 30.42
N ASP A 169 -21.62 -29.92 29.31
CA ASP A 169 -22.37 -31.01 28.66
C ASP A 169 -22.08 -32.36 29.29
N THR A 170 -22.93 -33.33 29.00
CA THR A 170 -22.72 -34.68 29.48
C THR A 170 -21.62 -35.37 28.70
N GLN A 171 -20.51 -35.61 29.36
CA GLN A 171 -19.35 -36.28 28.80
C GLN A 171 -19.41 -37.77 29.04
N PHE A 172 -19.26 -38.58 27.98
CA PHE A 172 -19.30 -40.04 28.07
C PHE A 172 -17.89 -40.61 27.90
N PHE A 173 -17.51 -41.49 28.80
CA PHE A 173 -16.21 -42.17 28.78
C PHE A 173 -16.44 -43.68 28.75
N GLY A 174 -15.65 -44.39 27.98
CA GLY A 174 -15.66 -45.84 27.92
C GLY A 174 -14.25 -46.40 27.83
N GLY A 175 -14.00 -47.47 28.55
CA GLY A 175 -12.71 -48.12 28.51
C GLY A 175 -12.79 -49.55 29.02
N TYR A 176 -11.92 -50.41 28.48
CA TYR A 176 -11.89 -51.83 28.85
C TYR A 176 -10.44 -52.28 28.93
N ASP A 177 -10.05 -52.98 30.02
CA ASP A 177 -8.72 -53.54 30.21
C ASP A 177 -8.80 -55.05 30.26
N ALA A 178 -7.82 -55.72 29.66
CA ALA A 178 -7.60 -57.14 29.84
C ALA A 178 -6.14 -57.34 30.27
N ARG A 179 -5.97 -57.89 31.44
CA ARG A 179 -4.65 -58.08 32.07
C ARG A 179 -4.46 -59.53 32.46
N TYR A 180 -3.44 -60.17 31.94
CA TYR A 180 -2.96 -61.43 32.40
C TYR A 180 -1.85 -61.21 33.42
N ALA A 181 -1.97 -61.84 34.59
CA ALA A 181 -0.98 -61.82 35.64
C ALA A 181 -0.56 -63.24 36.02
N HIS A 182 0.71 -63.48 36.05
CA HIS A 182 1.30 -64.70 36.59
C HIS A 182 2.01 -64.34 37.87
N ASN A 183 1.59 -64.91 38.98
CA ASN A 183 2.24 -64.77 40.28
C ASN A 183 2.88 -66.11 40.62
N GLY A 184 4.21 -66.12 40.76
CA GLY A 184 4.91 -67.31 41.18
C GLY A 184 4.54 -67.74 42.62
N SER A 185 4.84 -69.02 42.94
CA SER A 185 4.50 -69.62 44.21
C SER A 185 5.27 -69.07 45.41
N LEU A 186 6.32 -68.26 45.15
CA LEU A 186 7.18 -67.69 46.22
C LEU A 186 6.83 -66.21 46.51
N ILE A 187 6.52 -65.89 47.73
CA ILE A 187 6.40 -64.52 48.24
C ILE A 187 7.79 -63.94 48.45
N ALA A 188 8.14 -62.84 47.79
CA ALA A 188 9.44 -62.22 47.94
C ALA A 188 9.69 -61.83 49.41
N PRO A 189 10.95 -61.87 49.89
CA PRO A 189 11.29 -61.43 51.21
C PRO A 189 10.90 -59.96 51.42
N GLY A 190 10.19 -59.67 52.50
CA GLY A 190 9.69 -58.36 52.80
C GLY A 190 10.28 -57.82 54.12
N LEU A 191 10.32 -56.49 54.22
CA LEU A 191 10.70 -55.82 55.46
C LEU A 191 9.47 -55.25 56.09
N THR A 192 9.00 -55.87 57.23
CA THR A 192 7.81 -55.39 57.93
C THR A 192 8.16 -54.83 59.29
N TYR A 193 7.74 -53.64 59.61
CA TYR A 193 7.94 -53.07 60.93
C TYR A 193 6.95 -53.75 61.94
N SER A 194 7.51 -54.39 62.90
CA SER A 194 6.70 -54.94 64.00
C SER A 194 6.56 -53.92 65.13
N PRO A 195 5.33 -53.38 65.41
CA PRO A 195 5.15 -52.45 66.54
C PRO A 195 5.38 -53.06 67.93
N LEU A 196 5.19 -54.37 68.09
CA LEU A 196 5.38 -55.14 69.29
C LEU A 196 6.88 -55.30 69.66
N LEU A 197 7.71 -55.49 68.63
CA LEU A 197 9.13 -55.68 68.80
C LEU A 197 9.95 -54.40 68.58
N ARG A 198 9.31 -53.34 68.21
CA ARG A 198 9.90 -52.02 67.87
C ARG A 198 11.06 -52.10 66.86
N ARG A 199 11.05 -53.08 65.96
CA ARG A 199 12.12 -53.30 64.97
C ARG A 199 11.55 -53.77 63.63
N PHE A 200 12.30 -53.61 62.62
CA PHE A 200 11.96 -54.21 61.28
C PHE A 200 12.28 -55.73 61.36
N ILE A 201 11.32 -56.52 60.91
CA ILE A 201 11.48 -57.99 60.82
C ILE A 201 11.61 -58.27 59.35
N ILE A 202 12.62 -58.99 58.94
CA ILE A 202 12.78 -59.52 57.61
C ILE A 202 11.87 -60.79 57.56
N THR A 203 10.86 -60.76 56.78
CA THR A 203 10.13 -61.97 56.43
C THR A 203 10.90 -62.65 55.30
N PRO A 204 11.45 -63.88 55.54
CA PRO A 204 12.11 -64.59 54.46
C PRO A 204 11.12 -64.91 53.33
N ALA A 205 11.62 -65.27 52.15
CA ALA A 205 10.79 -65.79 51.11
C ALA A 205 10.02 -67.03 51.60
N ILE A 206 8.76 -66.97 51.52
CA ILE A 206 7.86 -68.07 51.98
C ILE A 206 7.17 -68.64 50.77
N ASP A 207 7.15 -70.00 50.74
CA ASP A 207 6.29 -70.70 49.77
C ASP A 207 4.81 -70.33 50.06
N ALA A 208 4.15 -69.68 49.13
CA ALA A 208 2.75 -69.42 49.22
C ALA A 208 2.08 -70.83 49.00
N ASP A 209 1.34 -71.33 49.99
CA ASP A 209 0.59 -72.62 49.96
C ASP A 209 -0.29 -72.63 48.68
N GLY A 210 0.30 -72.94 47.62
CA GLY A 210 -0.40 -72.99 46.33
C GLY A 210 0.45 -73.00 45.10
N ALA A 211 -0.01 -73.53 44.06
CA ALA A 211 0.59 -73.52 42.73
C ALA A 211 0.69 -72.06 42.24
N ASP A 212 1.60 -71.80 41.29
CA ASP A 212 1.64 -70.52 40.57
C ASP A 212 0.24 -70.02 40.19
N VAL A 213 -0.08 -68.80 40.51
CA VAL A 213 -1.40 -68.23 40.21
C VAL A 213 -1.38 -67.54 38.85
N ASN A 214 -2.07 -68.14 37.89
CA ASN A 214 -2.29 -67.56 36.57
C ASN A 214 -3.69 -66.94 36.53
N ARG A 215 -3.75 -65.62 36.41
CA ARG A 215 -5.04 -64.89 36.44
C ARG A 215 -5.18 -64.01 35.24
N LEU A 216 -6.30 -64.15 34.50
CA LEU A 216 -6.77 -63.20 33.51
C LEU A 216 -7.86 -62.31 34.13
N THR A 217 -7.63 -61.07 34.21
CA THR A 217 -8.62 -60.08 34.60
C THR A 217 -9.06 -59.29 33.37
N ALA A 218 -10.33 -59.33 33.05
CA ALA A 218 -10.90 -58.57 31.93
C ALA A 218 -11.97 -57.62 32.50
N GLY A 219 -11.96 -56.38 32.08
CA GLY A 219 -12.77 -55.27 32.62
C GLY A 219 -12.01 -54.32 33.49
N ARG A 220 -12.60 -53.21 33.83
CA ARG A 220 -11.98 -52.21 34.74
C ARG A 220 -12.45 -52.48 36.15
N PRO A 221 -11.56 -52.90 37.08
CA PRO A 221 -11.91 -53.13 38.44
C PRO A 221 -12.17 -51.83 39.20
N PHE A 222 -12.91 -51.95 40.31
CA PHE A 222 -13.30 -50.83 41.16
C PHE A 222 -12.13 -49.98 41.62
N GLY A 223 -12.18 -48.67 41.41
CA GLY A 223 -11.32 -47.71 42.12
C GLY A 223 -10.50 -46.73 41.31
N ALA A 224 -10.41 -46.90 40.00
CA ALA A 224 -9.68 -45.87 39.20
C ALA A 224 -10.63 -45.23 38.15
N ASP A 225 -10.88 -45.90 37.02
CA ASP A 225 -11.80 -45.36 36.02
C ASP A 225 -12.88 -46.38 35.70
N PRO A 226 -14.19 -46.02 35.75
CA PRO A 226 -15.27 -46.95 35.43
C PRO A 226 -15.18 -47.39 33.96
N ALA A 227 -15.66 -48.61 33.65
CA ALA A 227 -15.67 -49.17 32.31
C ALA A 227 -16.54 -48.32 31.35
N ALA A 228 -17.61 -47.72 31.87
CA ALA A 228 -18.36 -46.66 31.20
C ALA A 228 -18.78 -45.63 32.23
N SER A 229 -18.65 -44.33 31.90
CA SER A 229 -19.13 -43.28 32.80
C SER A 229 -19.70 -42.09 32.00
N ALA A 230 -20.63 -41.41 32.60
CA ALA A 230 -21.16 -40.14 32.22
C ALA A 230 -20.84 -39.12 33.31
N LYS A 231 -20.09 -38.09 32.94
CA LYS A 231 -19.72 -36.96 33.81
C LYS A 231 -20.41 -35.70 33.30
N ARG A 232 -20.99 -34.93 34.23
CA ARG A 232 -21.59 -33.64 33.91
C ARG A 232 -21.29 -32.63 35.02
N GLN A 233 -20.78 -31.48 34.63
CA GLN A 233 -20.64 -30.31 35.51
C GLN A 233 -21.91 -29.46 35.38
N LEU A 234 -22.52 -29.12 36.52
CA LEU A 234 -23.72 -28.29 36.57
C LEU A 234 -23.33 -26.79 36.68
N ALA A 235 -24.18 -25.93 36.14
CA ALA A 235 -24.02 -24.48 36.25
C ALA A 235 -23.92 -23.95 37.69
N THR A 236 -24.35 -24.75 38.69
CA THR A 236 -24.25 -24.45 40.12
C THR A 236 -22.95 -24.91 40.75
N ALA A 237 -21.93 -25.26 39.95
CA ALA A 237 -20.67 -25.89 40.34
C ALA A 237 -20.83 -27.35 40.83
N GLY A 238 -22.00 -27.94 40.81
CA GLY A 238 -22.20 -29.36 41.13
C GLY A 238 -21.58 -30.26 40.06
N GLU A 239 -20.98 -31.38 40.49
CA GLU A 239 -20.46 -32.41 39.60
C GLU A 239 -21.24 -33.72 39.81
N LEU A 240 -21.81 -34.22 38.70
CA LEU A 240 -22.50 -35.51 38.68
C LEU A 240 -21.66 -36.48 37.87
N LEU A 241 -21.32 -37.59 38.47
CA LEU A 241 -20.68 -38.74 37.84
C LEU A 241 -21.58 -39.97 37.97
N VAL A 242 -21.93 -40.60 36.87
CA VAL A 242 -22.60 -41.90 36.83
C VAL A 242 -21.67 -42.88 36.14
N GLY A 243 -21.35 -43.98 36.82
CA GLY A 243 -20.37 -44.90 36.29
C GLY A 243 -20.90 -46.35 36.31
N PHE A 244 -20.37 -47.15 35.42
CA PHE A 244 -20.55 -48.58 35.35
C PHE A 244 -19.18 -49.24 35.24
N ALA A 245 -18.86 -50.12 36.13
CA ALA A 245 -17.64 -50.91 36.14
C ALA A 245 -17.98 -52.40 36.11
N ASN A 246 -17.19 -53.16 35.43
CA ASN A 246 -17.29 -54.62 35.45
C ASN A 246 -15.93 -55.26 35.59
N SER A 247 -15.87 -56.46 36.17
CA SER A 247 -14.66 -57.22 36.33
C SER A 247 -14.96 -58.68 36.12
N PHE A 248 -14.27 -59.29 35.21
CA PHE A 248 -14.28 -60.75 34.99
C PHE A 248 -12.88 -61.27 35.36
N VAL A 249 -12.81 -62.17 36.28
CA VAL A 249 -11.60 -62.81 36.78
C VAL A 249 -11.64 -64.24 36.44
N PHE A 250 -10.68 -64.76 35.71
CA PHE A 250 -10.50 -66.13 35.37
C PHE A 250 -9.14 -66.58 35.97
N GLU A 251 -9.21 -67.56 36.86
CA GLU A 251 -8.02 -68.18 37.46
C GLU A 251 -7.84 -69.56 36.91
N PHE A 252 -6.61 -69.87 36.44
CA PHE A 252 -6.34 -71.05 35.67
C PHE A 252 -5.56 -72.09 36.48
N THR A 253 -5.26 -71.84 37.74
CA THR A 253 -4.23 -72.63 38.47
C THR A 253 -4.77 -73.71 39.43
N SER A 254 -5.87 -73.57 40.11
CA SER A 254 -6.50 -74.59 40.92
C SER A 254 -7.97 -74.30 41.29
N GLY A 255 -8.82 -75.07 40.63
CA GLY A 255 -10.25 -75.03 40.89
C GLY A 255 -10.94 -73.80 40.39
N ASP A 256 -11.44 -73.87 39.19
CA ASP A 256 -12.48 -73.04 38.53
C ASP A 256 -13.01 -71.78 39.26
N ALA A 257 -12.12 -70.96 39.81
CA ALA A 257 -12.50 -69.70 40.42
C ALA A 257 -12.73 -68.59 39.36
N ASN A 258 -13.87 -68.57 38.74
CA ASN A 258 -14.30 -67.56 37.86
C ASN A 258 -15.20 -66.53 38.61
N LEU A 259 -14.84 -65.29 38.63
CA LEU A 259 -15.64 -64.22 39.22
C LEU A 259 -16.10 -63.23 38.15
N ALA A 260 -17.38 -63.04 38.09
CA ALA A 260 -17.96 -61.99 37.17
C ALA A 260 -18.81 -61.08 38.04
N THR A 261 -18.35 -59.83 38.16
CA THR A 261 -19.05 -58.80 38.97
C THR A 261 -19.18 -57.52 38.21
N SER A 262 -20.28 -56.81 38.36
CA SER A 262 -20.47 -55.46 37.86
C SER A 262 -20.91 -54.49 38.99
N LEU A 263 -20.53 -53.24 38.82
CA LEU A 263 -20.84 -52.14 39.71
C LEU A 263 -21.44 -50.99 38.90
N ALA A 264 -22.60 -50.55 39.32
CA ALA A 264 -23.11 -49.23 38.91
C ALA A 264 -22.93 -48.28 40.10
N ASN A 265 -22.33 -47.14 39.83
CA ASN A 265 -22.11 -46.11 40.84
C ASN A 265 -22.55 -44.73 40.35
N PHE A 266 -22.96 -43.90 41.26
CA PHE A 266 -23.11 -42.48 41.03
C PHE A 266 -22.39 -41.70 42.13
N SER A 267 -21.89 -40.54 41.78
CA SER A 267 -21.31 -39.57 42.69
C SER A 267 -21.80 -38.18 42.30
N PHE A 268 -22.31 -37.48 43.30
CA PHE A 268 -22.71 -36.09 43.13
C PHE A 268 -22.02 -35.27 44.23
N ILE A 269 -21.35 -34.21 43.82
CA ILE A 269 -20.66 -33.27 44.70
C ILE A 269 -21.23 -31.90 44.41
N GLN A 270 -21.76 -31.21 45.41
CA GLN A 270 -22.25 -29.84 45.29
C GLN A 270 -21.54 -28.95 46.29
N PRO A 271 -20.67 -28.04 45.84
CA PRO A 271 -20.09 -27.00 46.69
C PRO A 271 -21.20 -26.05 47.20
N LEU A 272 -21.10 -25.65 48.46
CA LEU A 272 -22.03 -24.73 49.12
C LEU A 272 -21.37 -23.39 49.50
N LEU A 273 -20.06 -23.39 49.73
CA LEU A 273 -19.27 -22.20 50.05
C LEU A 273 -18.24 -21.97 48.93
N ARG A 274 -16.97 -22.28 49.16
CA ARG A 274 -15.89 -22.08 48.15
C ARG A 274 -16.25 -22.81 46.86
N GLY A 275 -16.19 -22.05 45.74
CA GLY A 275 -16.50 -22.57 44.42
C GLY A 275 -18.01 -22.72 44.14
N ALA A 276 -18.89 -22.31 45.06
CA ALA A 276 -20.31 -22.41 44.89
C ALA A 276 -20.91 -21.24 44.10
N GLY A 277 -22.03 -21.51 43.43
CA GLY A 277 -22.78 -20.47 42.73
C GLY A 277 -22.48 -20.41 41.25
N LYS A 278 -23.40 -19.83 40.50
CA LYS A 278 -23.30 -19.72 39.03
C LYS A 278 -22.17 -18.81 38.61
N ASP A 279 -21.96 -17.71 39.32
CA ASP A 279 -20.97 -16.69 38.95
C ASP A 279 -19.53 -17.23 39.01
N VAL A 280 -19.24 -18.10 40.01
CA VAL A 280 -17.96 -18.75 40.16
C VAL A 280 -17.80 -19.92 39.19
N ALA A 281 -18.83 -20.78 39.09
CA ALA A 281 -18.76 -21.98 38.26
C ALA A 281 -18.72 -21.71 36.78
N LEU A 282 -19.32 -20.60 36.33
CA LEU A 282 -19.39 -20.22 34.93
C LEU A 282 -18.35 -19.13 34.54
N GLU A 283 -17.42 -18.77 35.45
CA GLU A 283 -16.48 -17.67 35.17
C GLU A 283 -15.59 -17.95 33.95
N ASP A 284 -15.04 -19.14 33.86
CA ASP A 284 -14.17 -19.53 32.72
C ASP A 284 -14.95 -19.44 31.38
N LEU A 285 -16.21 -19.91 31.39
CA LEU A 285 -17.07 -19.78 30.20
C LEU A 285 -17.36 -18.32 29.89
N THR A 286 -17.76 -17.55 30.90
CA THR A 286 -18.08 -16.12 30.72
C THR A 286 -16.89 -15.35 30.24
N PHE A 287 -15.70 -15.62 30.77
CA PHE A 287 -14.45 -15.01 30.32
C PHE A 287 -14.17 -15.32 28.86
N ASN A 288 -14.25 -16.61 28.46
CA ASN A 288 -14.00 -17.00 27.07
C ASN A 288 -15.05 -16.46 26.10
N GLU A 289 -16.34 -16.40 26.51
CA GLU A 289 -17.39 -15.78 25.70
C GLU A 289 -17.18 -14.27 25.51
N ARG A 290 -16.76 -13.55 26.55
CA ARG A 290 -16.44 -12.12 26.47
C ARG A 290 -15.17 -11.85 25.67
N LYS A 291 -14.19 -12.74 25.78
CA LYS A 291 -12.95 -12.71 24.98
C LYS A 291 -13.25 -12.92 23.50
N LEU A 292 -14.13 -13.87 23.14
CA LEU A 292 -14.55 -14.04 21.75
C LEU A 292 -15.23 -12.79 21.20
N LEU A 293 -16.13 -12.16 21.98
CA LEU A 293 -16.74 -10.89 21.60
C LEU A 293 -15.70 -9.78 21.41
N ALA A 294 -14.68 -9.72 22.29
CA ALA A 294 -13.58 -8.77 22.17
C ALA A 294 -12.76 -9.03 20.91
N ASN A 295 -12.55 -10.29 20.53
CA ASN A 295 -11.86 -10.67 19.30
C ASN A 295 -12.67 -10.37 18.03
N LEU A 296 -14.00 -10.54 18.06
CA LEU A 296 -14.87 -10.09 16.97
C LEU A 296 -14.78 -8.58 16.74
N ARG A 297 -14.81 -7.80 17.81
CA ARG A 297 -14.62 -6.34 17.74
C ARG A 297 -13.22 -5.99 17.23
N ALA A 298 -12.18 -6.67 17.71
CA ALA A 298 -10.82 -6.48 17.23
C ALA A 298 -10.68 -6.86 15.76
N TYR A 299 -11.39 -7.87 15.26
CA TYR A 299 -11.44 -8.22 13.85
C TYR A 299 -12.17 -7.14 13.02
N GLY A 300 -13.26 -6.58 13.49
CA GLY A 300 -13.93 -5.44 12.86
C GLY A 300 -12.98 -4.24 12.70
N GLN A 301 -12.23 -3.91 13.76
CA GLN A 301 -11.19 -2.87 13.66
C GLN A 301 -10.03 -3.27 12.75
N PHE A 302 -9.60 -4.53 12.78
CA PHE A 302 -8.56 -5.03 11.90
C PHE A 302 -8.94 -4.84 10.43
N ARG A 303 -10.18 -5.09 10.02
CA ARG A 303 -10.66 -4.84 8.66
C ARG A 303 -10.48 -3.36 8.27
N GLN A 304 -10.80 -2.42 9.16
CA GLN A 304 -10.57 -0.99 8.94
C GLN A 304 -9.07 -0.66 8.81
N GLY A 305 -8.26 -1.23 9.70
CA GLY A 305 -6.80 -1.12 9.66
C GLY A 305 -6.19 -1.76 8.41
N PHE A 306 -6.73 -2.88 7.96
CA PHE A 306 -6.27 -3.58 6.77
C PHE A 306 -6.52 -2.75 5.50
N TYR A 307 -7.69 -2.12 5.38
CA TYR A 307 -7.93 -1.14 4.33
C TYR A 307 -6.89 -0.01 4.37
N THR A 308 -6.60 0.56 5.55
CA THR A 308 -5.61 1.64 5.66
C THR A 308 -4.18 1.13 5.40
N GLN A 309 -3.87 -0.13 5.71
CA GLN A 309 -2.60 -0.75 5.36
C GLN A 309 -2.42 -0.85 3.83
N VAL A 310 -3.44 -1.29 3.11
CA VAL A 310 -3.42 -1.37 1.65
C VAL A 310 -3.35 0.03 1.04
N ALA A 311 -4.19 0.96 1.49
CA ALA A 311 -4.29 2.29 0.89
C ALA A 311 -3.12 3.22 1.24
N ILE A 312 -2.77 3.32 2.53
CA ILE A 312 -1.80 4.29 3.06
C ILE A 312 -0.61 3.65 3.79
N GLY A 313 -0.46 2.31 3.75
CA GLY A 313 0.68 1.59 4.33
C GLY A 313 0.69 1.50 5.85
N GLU A 314 -0.41 1.76 6.54
CA GLU A 314 -0.50 1.79 8.00
C GLU A 314 -1.65 0.94 8.52
N LEU A 315 -1.33 -0.14 9.25
CA LEU A 315 -2.35 -0.96 9.91
C LEU A 315 -3.02 -0.21 11.07
N GLY A 316 -2.23 0.37 11.96
CA GLY A 316 -2.67 1.26 13.05
C GLY A 316 -3.62 0.65 14.08
N VAL A 317 -3.87 -0.64 14.05
CA VAL A 317 -4.77 -1.37 14.96
C VAL A 317 -4.21 -2.75 15.27
N THR A 318 -4.58 -3.29 16.42
CA THR A 318 -4.28 -4.68 16.78
C THR A 318 -5.48 -5.56 16.44
N GLY A 319 -5.23 -6.64 15.72
CA GLY A 319 -6.25 -7.63 15.41
C GLY A 319 -6.59 -8.56 16.59
N PRO A 320 -7.42 -9.60 16.38
CA PRO A 320 -7.73 -10.65 17.34
C PRO A 320 -6.49 -11.26 18.00
N GLN A 321 -6.59 -11.61 19.27
CA GLN A 321 -5.50 -12.24 20.04
C GLN A 321 -6.01 -13.42 20.84
N ARG A 322 -5.39 -14.60 20.69
CA ARG A 322 -5.78 -15.80 21.44
C ARG A 322 -5.40 -15.72 22.90
N PHE A 323 -4.23 -15.17 23.23
CA PHE A 323 -3.70 -15.06 24.59
C PHE A 323 -3.51 -13.60 24.97
N GLY A 324 -4.12 -13.19 26.07
CA GLY A 324 -4.02 -11.82 26.59
C GLY A 324 -5.14 -10.90 26.09
N HIS A 325 -5.42 -9.89 26.90
CA HIS A 325 -6.25 -8.76 26.49
C HIS A 325 -5.31 -7.64 26.13
N SER A 326 -5.32 -7.20 24.89
CA SER A 326 -4.63 -5.96 24.55
C SER A 326 -5.42 -4.80 25.14
N THR A 327 -5.03 -4.40 26.36
CA THR A 327 -5.52 -3.16 26.98
C THR A 327 -4.74 -1.93 26.48
N ASN A 328 -3.71 -2.15 25.69
CA ASN A 328 -2.94 -1.08 25.11
C ASN A 328 -3.71 -0.52 23.90
N LEU A 329 -4.45 0.53 24.14
CA LEU A 329 -4.85 1.45 23.08
C LEU A 329 -3.59 1.88 22.36
N GLN A 330 -3.48 1.52 21.09
CA GLN A 330 -2.30 1.82 20.31
C GLN A 330 -2.13 3.34 20.28
N SER A 331 -0.97 3.80 20.71
CA SER A 331 -0.63 5.23 20.72
C SER A 331 -0.74 5.77 19.31
N PHE A 332 -1.37 6.92 19.17
CA PHE A 332 -1.43 7.67 17.92
C PHE A 332 -0.03 7.84 17.32
N SER A 333 0.28 7.11 16.27
CA SER A 333 1.43 7.38 15.44
C SER A 333 1.05 8.46 14.42
N GLY A 334 0.99 9.70 14.87
CA GLY A 334 0.47 10.83 14.09
C GLY A 334 1.42 11.43 13.06
N SER A 335 2.57 10.85 12.79
CA SER A 335 3.59 11.47 11.93
C SER A 335 4.00 10.63 10.72
N GLY A 336 3.28 9.56 10.41
CA GLY A 336 3.57 8.76 9.25
C GLY A 336 3.31 9.51 7.94
N GLY A 337 4.27 9.53 7.04
CA GLY A 337 4.06 9.92 5.65
C GLY A 337 3.02 9.02 4.96
N VAL A 338 2.72 9.31 3.71
CA VAL A 338 1.91 8.44 2.88
C VAL A 338 2.72 7.17 2.58
N GLY A 339 2.10 6.01 2.76
CA GLY A 339 2.63 4.69 2.40
C GLY A 339 1.63 3.94 1.50
N GLY A 340 1.82 2.62 1.37
CA GLY A 340 0.90 1.76 0.64
C GLY A 340 0.70 2.15 -0.83
N TYR A 341 -0.51 1.94 -1.34
CA TYR A 341 -0.86 2.27 -2.72
C TYR A 341 -0.66 3.76 -3.06
N LEU A 342 -1.04 4.66 -2.14
CA LEU A 342 -0.91 6.10 -2.38
C LEU A 342 0.54 6.56 -2.49
N ASP A 343 1.48 5.92 -1.77
CA ASP A 343 2.91 6.21 -1.93
C ASP A 343 3.43 5.77 -3.30
N LEU A 344 2.99 4.62 -3.80
CA LEU A 344 3.34 4.17 -5.15
C LEU A 344 2.88 5.19 -6.20
N LEU A 345 1.65 5.70 -6.09
CA LEU A 345 1.16 6.76 -6.95
C LEU A 345 1.97 8.05 -6.82
N GLN A 346 2.34 8.43 -5.60
CA GLN A 346 3.17 9.60 -5.35
C GLN A 346 4.56 9.46 -6.00
N GLN A 347 5.20 8.30 -5.85
CA GLN A 347 6.49 8.02 -6.46
C GLN A 347 6.38 8.01 -7.98
N ARG A 348 5.33 7.41 -8.53
CA ARG A 348 5.07 7.38 -9.97
C ARG A 348 4.93 8.78 -10.56
N GLN A 349 4.16 9.65 -9.90
CA GLN A 349 4.01 11.04 -10.34
C GLN A 349 5.30 11.85 -10.18
N ARG A 350 6.08 11.61 -9.13
CA ARG A 350 7.40 12.25 -8.96
C ARG A 350 8.37 11.86 -10.08
N ILE A 351 8.37 10.58 -10.49
CA ILE A 351 9.16 10.11 -11.63
C ILE A 351 8.74 10.87 -12.88
N ARG A 352 7.44 10.98 -13.15
CA ARG A 352 6.90 11.70 -14.30
C ARG A 352 7.29 13.18 -14.30
N ASN A 353 7.10 13.87 -13.16
CA ASN A 353 7.51 15.27 -13.03
C ASN A 353 9.03 15.44 -13.27
N SER A 354 9.84 14.43 -12.92
CA SER A 354 11.28 14.42 -13.16
C SER A 354 11.61 14.14 -14.64
N GLU A 355 10.85 13.29 -15.32
CA GLU A 355 10.95 13.04 -16.77
C GLU A 355 10.60 14.28 -17.57
N ASP A 356 9.48 14.94 -17.24
CA ASP A 356 9.06 16.19 -17.87
C ASP A 356 10.09 17.30 -17.66
N ASN A 357 10.61 17.45 -16.43
CA ASN A 357 11.66 18.41 -16.13
C ASN A 357 12.96 18.11 -16.89
N LEU A 358 13.36 16.83 -16.96
CA LEU A 358 14.54 16.43 -17.72
C LEU A 358 14.39 16.71 -19.21
N SER A 359 13.21 16.44 -19.80
CA SER A 359 12.91 16.76 -21.19
C SER A 359 13.05 18.27 -21.47
N LEU A 360 12.51 19.10 -20.56
CA LEU A 360 12.62 20.54 -20.64
C LEU A 360 14.08 21.03 -20.52
N GLN A 361 14.87 20.44 -19.64
CA GLN A 361 16.29 20.74 -19.48
C GLN A 361 17.12 20.31 -20.72
N LEU A 362 16.82 19.16 -21.31
CA LEU A 362 17.47 18.71 -22.54
C LEU A 362 17.24 19.70 -23.69
N ARG A 363 15.99 20.18 -23.82
CA ARG A 363 15.64 21.20 -24.81
C ARG A 363 16.40 22.52 -24.59
N THR A 364 16.53 22.91 -23.30
CA THR A 364 17.30 24.11 -22.94
C THR A 364 18.80 23.92 -23.25
N LEU A 365 19.35 22.72 -23.01
CA LEU A 365 20.74 22.39 -23.32
C LEU A 365 21.02 22.50 -24.82
N THR A 366 20.20 21.87 -25.67
CA THR A 366 20.37 21.97 -27.15
C THR A 366 20.37 23.42 -27.62
N ARG A 367 19.50 24.24 -27.01
CA ARG A 367 19.47 25.66 -27.30
C ARG A 367 20.76 26.39 -26.86
N LEU A 368 21.28 26.08 -25.65
CA LEU A 368 22.51 26.67 -25.14
C LEU A 368 23.73 26.25 -26.01
N GLU A 369 23.72 25.01 -26.50
CA GLU A 369 24.74 24.51 -27.44
C GLU A 369 24.68 25.31 -28.74
N ALA A 370 23.50 25.51 -29.31
CA ALA A 370 23.33 26.35 -30.51
C ALA A 370 23.73 27.83 -30.28
N LEU A 371 23.50 28.38 -29.10
CA LEU A 371 23.97 29.74 -28.74
C LEU A 371 25.49 29.79 -28.57
N TYR A 372 26.12 28.70 -28.09
CA TYR A 372 27.58 28.60 -28.00
C TYR A 372 28.23 28.52 -29.38
N ASP A 373 27.66 27.71 -30.28
CA ASP A 373 28.15 27.59 -31.66
C ASP A 373 28.12 28.94 -32.42
N ASN A 374 27.23 29.86 -31.99
CA ASN A 374 27.12 31.22 -32.52
C ASN A 374 27.88 32.29 -31.70
N ASP A 375 28.77 31.88 -30.80
CA ASP A 375 29.57 32.79 -29.92
C ASP A 375 28.71 33.70 -29.01
N LEU A 376 27.45 33.29 -28.72
CA LEU A 376 26.52 34.06 -27.90
C LEU A 376 26.52 33.65 -26.43
N THR A 377 27.12 32.51 -26.09
CA THR A 377 27.29 32.04 -24.71
C THR A 377 28.65 31.42 -24.47
N THR A 378 29.02 31.11 -23.24
CA THR A 378 30.33 30.56 -22.89
C THR A 378 30.28 29.06 -22.70
N LEU A 379 31.34 28.34 -23.04
CA LEU A 379 31.46 26.88 -22.81
C LEU A 379 31.20 26.49 -21.36
N VAL A 380 31.63 27.31 -20.41
CA VAL A 380 31.42 27.05 -18.97
C VAL A 380 29.96 26.94 -18.63
N GLN A 381 29.06 27.73 -19.22
CA GLN A 381 27.62 27.67 -18.99
C GLN A 381 27.01 26.40 -19.61
N VAL A 382 27.43 26.03 -20.80
CA VAL A 382 26.99 24.80 -21.46
C VAL A 382 27.41 23.59 -20.64
N ASP A 383 28.66 23.54 -20.18
CA ASP A 383 29.15 22.42 -19.37
C ASP A 383 28.49 22.33 -18.00
N GLN A 384 28.24 23.45 -17.32
CA GLN A 384 27.48 23.48 -16.08
C GLN A 384 26.06 22.95 -16.29
N PHE A 385 25.42 23.34 -17.39
CA PHE A 385 24.08 22.86 -17.69
C PHE A 385 24.08 21.37 -18.06
N ARG A 386 25.06 20.93 -18.85
CA ARG A 386 25.27 19.51 -19.20
C ARG A 386 25.51 18.66 -17.97
N GLN A 387 26.33 19.14 -17.02
CA GLN A 387 26.53 18.46 -15.73
C GLN A 387 25.21 18.32 -14.93
N SER A 388 24.39 19.39 -14.90
CA SER A 388 23.08 19.34 -14.24
C SER A 388 22.17 18.30 -14.87
N VAL A 389 22.09 18.23 -16.20
CA VAL A 389 21.32 17.23 -16.94
C VAL A 389 21.76 15.80 -16.57
N GLN A 390 23.09 15.54 -16.50
CA GLN A 390 23.59 14.23 -16.10
C GLN A 390 23.22 13.88 -14.65
N THR A 391 23.28 14.86 -13.76
CA THR A 391 22.85 14.68 -12.36
C THR A 391 21.36 14.35 -12.28
N GLN A 392 20.51 15.00 -13.06
CA GLN A 392 19.08 14.72 -13.11
C GLN A 392 18.76 13.33 -13.72
N ARG A 393 19.51 12.91 -14.75
CA ARG A 393 19.41 11.55 -15.29
C ARG A 393 19.75 10.49 -14.25
N ALA A 394 20.83 10.69 -13.48
CA ALA A 394 21.20 9.77 -12.40
C ALA A 394 20.12 9.73 -11.30
N ALA A 395 19.58 10.88 -10.90
CA ALA A 395 18.51 10.97 -9.92
C ALA A 395 17.21 10.28 -10.40
N LEU A 396 16.88 10.40 -11.68
CA LEU A 396 15.72 9.70 -12.27
C LEU A 396 15.89 8.19 -12.25
N LEU A 397 17.08 7.68 -12.59
CA LEU A 397 17.38 6.24 -12.52
C LEU A 397 17.25 5.70 -11.09
N LEU A 398 17.75 6.44 -10.10
CA LEU A 398 17.59 6.08 -8.68
C LEU A 398 16.11 6.08 -8.26
N SER A 399 15.34 7.07 -8.73
CA SER A 399 13.90 7.15 -8.41
C SER A 399 13.12 5.99 -9.03
N ARG A 400 13.42 5.60 -10.27
CA ARG A 400 12.82 4.43 -10.92
C ARG A 400 13.14 3.14 -10.16
N ASN A 401 14.42 2.93 -9.81
CA ASN A 401 14.82 1.75 -9.03
C ASN A 401 14.17 1.70 -7.64
N SER A 402 14.06 2.85 -6.96
CA SER A 402 13.38 2.90 -5.65
C SER A 402 11.89 2.62 -5.75
N PHE A 403 11.24 3.05 -6.83
CA PHE A 403 9.85 2.75 -7.12
C PHE A 403 9.62 1.25 -7.36
N GLU A 404 10.43 0.60 -8.20
CA GLU A 404 10.35 -0.85 -8.43
C GLU A 404 10.52 -1.63 -7.12
N LEU A 405 11.50 -1.25 -6.29
CA LEU A 405 11.70 -1.87 -4.98
C LEU A 405 10.50 -1.65 -4.04
N ALA A 406 9.89 -0.46 -4.06
CA ALA A 406 8.70 -0.16 -3.27
C ALA A 406 7.49 -0.99 -3.75
N LEU A 407 7.33 -1.13 -5.07
CA LEU A 407 6.30 -1.96 -5.68
C LEU A 407 6.46 -3.45 -5.32
N ASP A 408 7.69 -3.98 -5.38
CA ASP A 408 7.98 -5.37 -5.01
C ASP A 408 7.70 -5.63 -3.52
N ARG A 409 8.05 -4.68 -2.65
CA ARG A 409 7.72 -4.76 -1.22
C ARG A 409 6.22 -4.70 -0.98
N TYR A 410 5.51 -3.89 -1.73
CA TYR A 410 4.06 -3.80 -1.63
C TYR A 410 3.39 -5.10 -2.08
N LYS A 411 3.84 -5.70 -3.21
CA LYS A 411 3.40 -7.02 -3.67
C LYS A 411 3.60 -8.08 -2.59
N THR A 412 4.81 -8.18 -2.05
CA THR A 412 5.16 -9.28 -1.13
C THR A 412 4.58 -9.11 0.26
N ASN A 413 4.66 -7.92 0.84
CA ASN A 413 4.31 -7.71 2.26
C ASN A 413 2.84 -7.36 2.48
N THR A 414 2.21 -6.68 1.50
CA THR A 414 0.83 -6.21 1.66
C THR A 414 -0.15 -7.09 0.89
N LEU A 415 0.14 -7.37 -0.39
CA LEU A 415 -0.76 -8.14 -1.24
C LEU A 415 -0.55 -9.66 -1.10
N GLY A 416 0.60 -10.14 -0.61
CA GLY A 416 0.93 -11.58 -0.55
C GLY A 416 1.28 -12.19 -1.91
N LEU A 417 1.65 -11.36 -2.88
CA LEU A 417 1.97 -11.76 -4.26
C LEU A 417 3.49 -11.86 -4.46
N PRO A 418 3.97 -12.66 -5.42
CA PRO A 418 5.39 -12.73 -5.72
C PRO A 418 5.87 -11.48 -6.49
N PRO A 419 7.16 -11.12 -6.39
CA PRO A 419 7.69 -9.91 -7.01
C PRO A 419 7.69 -9.93 -8.55
N ASP A 420 7.70 -11.12 -9.16
CA ASP A 420 7.74 -11.31 -10.61
C ASP A 420 6.40 -11.04 -11.33
N LEU A 421 5.31 -10.81 -10.57
CA LEU A 421 4.02 -10.45 -11.16
C LEU A 421 4.08 -9.02 -11.71
N SER A 422 3.76 -8.86 -13.00
CA SER A 422 3.68 -7.55 -13.63
C SER A 422 2.43 -6.80 -13.14
N ILE A 423 2.63 -5.56 -12.66
CA ILE A 423 1.54 -4.70 -12.18
C ILE A 423 1.62 -3.34 -12.87
N GLU A 424 0.50 -2.88 -13.39
CA GLU A 424 0.28 -1.53 -13.91
C GLU A 424 -0.61 -0.74 -12.96
N LEU A 425 -0.11 0.43 -12.48
CA LEU A 425 -0.89 1.28 -11.57
C LEU A 425 -1.95 2.07 -12.32
N ASP A 426 -3.17 2.12 -11.79
CA ASP A 426 -4.19 3.05 -12.26
C ASP A 426 -3.87 4.47 -11.75
N GLU A 427 -3.51 5.35 -12.67
CA GLU A 427 -3.14 6.73 -12.38
C GLU A 427 -4.36 7.68 -12.30
N SER A 428 -5.61 7.18 -12.36
CA SER A 428 -6.84 8.00 -12.40
C SER A 428 -6.92 8.99 -11.24
N LEU A 429 -6.53 8.58 -10.03
CA LEU A 429 -6.54 9.43 -8.83
C LEU A 429 -5.57 10.63 -8.93
N ILE A 430 -4.42 10.42 -9.56
CA ILE A 430 -3.37 11.43 -9.69
C ILE A 430 -3.41 12.17 -11.04
N GLN A 431 -4.31 11.81 -11.93
CA GLN A 431 -4.46 12.46 -13.24
C GLN A 431 -4.70 13.97 -13.13
N GLN A 432 -5.41 14.41 -12.07
CA GLN A 432 -5.63 15.83 -11.79
C GLN A 432 -4.34 16.62 -11.53
N PHE A 433 -3.23 15.96 -11.15
CA PHE A 433 -1.92 16.57 -10.92
C PHE A 433 -1.06 16.65 -12.18
N GLN A 434 -1.54 16.11 -13.30
CA GLN A 434 -0.92 16.27 -14.61
C GLN A 434 -1.28 17.66 -15.15
N LEU A 435 -0.54 18.66 -14.67
CA LEU A 435 -0.84 20.07 -14.99
C LEU A 435 -0.64 20.36 -16.47
N VAL A 436 0.37 19.74 -17.10
CA VAL A 436 0.70 19.92 -18.53
C VAL A 436 0.07 18.81 -19.36
N PRO A 437 -0.75 19.12 -20.38
CA PRO A 437 -1.27 18.13 -21.30
C PRO A 437 -0.15 17.48 -22.13
N ARG A 438 -0.15 16.16 -22.28
CA ARG A 438 0.83 15.43 -23.12
C ARG A 438 0.82 15.87 -24.57
N GLU A 439 -0.37 16.15 -25.10
CA GLU A 439 -0.54 16.64 -26.46
C GLU A 439 0.24 17.95 -26.73
N ALA A 440 0.26 18.84 -25.75
CA ALA A 440 1.02 20.08 -25.87
C ALA A 440 2.53 19.85 -25.99
N THR A 441 3.05 18.88 -25.22
CA THR A 441 4.48 18.52 -25.28
C THR A 441 4.85 17.92 -26.63
N THR A 442 4.01 17.03 -27.17
CA THR A 442 4.21 16.42 -28.50
C THR A 442 4.21 17.48 -29.59
N ILE A 443 3.25 18.43 -29.55
CA ILE A 443 3.19 19.54 -30.51
C ILE A 443 4.45 20.42 -30.43
N GLN A 444 4.91 20.74 -29.23
CA GLN A 444 6.14 21.51 -29.05
C GLN A 444 7.38 20.82 -29.64
N ASP A 445 7.48 19.50 -29.49
CA ASP A 445 8.58 18.71 -30.04
C ASP A 445 8.51 18.67 -31.58
N SER A 446 7.31 18.46 -32.15
CA SER A 446 7.11 18.52 -33.61
C SER A 446 7.47 19.89 -34.19
N LEU A 447 7.05 20.98 -33.53
CA LEU A 447 7.37 22.33 -33.98
C LEU A 447 8.89 22.60 -33.97
N ARG A 448 9.62 22.07 -33.01
CA ARG A 448 11.09 22.22 -32.94
C ARG A 448 11.81 21.40 -34.00
N GLU A 449 11.37 20.18 -34.24
CA GLU A 449 11.88 19.35 -35.30
C GLU A 449 11.70 20.05 -36.65
N LEU A 450 10.51 20.59 -36.90
CA LEU A 450 10.22 21.38 -38.09
C LEU A 450 11.08 22.63 -38.15
N GLN A 451 11.33 23.33 -37.03
CA GLN A 451 12.20 24.49 -36.97
C GLN A 451 13.63 24.13 -37.35
N THR A 452 14.18 23.03 -36.88
CA THR A 452 15.54 22.56 -37.22
C THR A 452 15.62 22.22 -38.68
N ARG A 453 14.68 21.46 -39.23
CA ARG A 453 14.61 21.09 -40.64
C ARG A 453 14.58 22.34 -41.57
N VAL A 454 13.71 23.30 -41.21
CA VAL A 454 13.63 24.54 -41.99
C VAL A 454 14.91 25.36 -41.90
N GLY A 455 15.56 25.40 -40.73
CA GLY A 455 16.84 26.08 -40.52
C GLY A 455 17.96 25.51 -41.41
N GLU A 456 18.08 24.17 -41.41
CA GLU A 456 19.08 23.49 -42.27
C GLU A 456 18.85 23.74 -43.76
N VAL A 457 17.57 23.84 -44.17
CA VAL A 457 17.18 24.08 -45.55
C VAL A 457 17.40 25.54 -45.92
N ALA A 458 17.14 26.48 -45.02
CA ALA A 458 17.32 27.91 -45.29
C ALA A 458 18.80 28.24 -45.65
N ASP A 459 19.73 27.70 -44.85
CA ASP A 459 21.15 27.88 -45.08
C ASP A 459 21.58 27.36 -46.47
N LEU A 460 21.06 26.21 -46.91
CA LEU A 460 21.36 25.59 -48.19
C LEU A 460 20.69 26.29 -49.38
N LEU A 461 19.54 26.92 -49.16
CA LEU A 461 18.86 27.71 -50.19
C LEU A 461 19.52 29.07 -50.43
N GLU A 462 20.07 29.69 -49.39
CA GLU A 462 20.72 31.02 -49.48
C GLU A 462 22.18 30.96 -49.92
N ALA A 463 22.87 29.86 -49.58
CA ALA A 463 24.30 29.76 -49.81
C ALA A 463 24.70 29.87 -51.29
N PRO A 464 24.00 29.27 -52.27
CA PRO A 464 24.33 29.46 -53.70
C PRO A 464 24.17 30.91 -54.15
N ASP A 465 23.09 31.60 -53.75
CA ASP A 465 22.88 33.00 -54.08
C ASP A 465 23.95 33.89 -53.49
N LYS A 466 24.38 33.64 -52.26
CA LYS A 466 25.50 34.33 -51.63
C LYS A 466 26.83 34.06 -52.34
N VAL A 467 27.08 32.84 -52.81
CA VAL A 467 28.30 32.53 -53.58
C VAL A 467 28.32 33.29 -54.91
N ALA A 468 27.15 33.34 -55.61
CA ALA A 468 27.04 34.12 -56.85
C ALA A 468 27.22 35.63 -56.60
N GLU A 469 26.71 36.18 -55.53
CA GLU A 469 26.95 37.56 -55.08
C GLU A 469 28.41 37.83 -54.79
N LEU A 470 29.08 36.94 -54.03
CA LEU A 470 30.50 37.01 -53.70
C LEU A 470 31.37 36.90 -54.95
N GLN A 471 31.05 36.08 -55.92
CA GLN A 471 31.71 35.99 -57.22
C GLN A 471 31.55 37.30 -58.01
N THR A 472 30.38 37.89 -58.03
CA THR A 472 30.10 39.17 -58.66
C THR A 472 30.83 40.28 -57.95
N MET A 473 30.81 40.30 -56.59
CA MET A 473 31.65 41.28 -55.83
C MET A 473 33.12 41.14 -56.15
N LEU A 474 33.67 39.91 -56.14
CA LEU A 474 35.07 39.68 -56.50
C LEU A 474 35.43 40.07 -57.93
N GLY A 475 34.51 39.88 -58.90
CA GLY A 475 34.65 40.28 -60.28
C GLY A 475 34.62 41.80 -60.52
N GLY A 476 33.88 42.50 -59.62
CA GLY A 476 33.69 43.95 -59.67
C GLY A 476 34.70 44.79 -58.87
N LEU A 477 35.60 44.13 -58.12
CA LEU A 477 36.57 44.79 -57.25
C LEU A 477 37.70 45.41 -58.15
N ALA A 478 37.86 46.71 -58.03
CA ALA A 478 38.96 47.45 -58.65
C ALA A 478 40.20 47.42 -57.74
N ASP A 479 41.40 47.66 -58.30
CA ASP A 479 42.68 47.66 -57.55
C ASP A 479 42.78 48.68 -56.42
N ASP A 480 41.80 49.60 -56.30
CA ASP A 480 41.68 50.62 -55.26
C ASP A 480 40.47 50.33 -54.26
N ALA A 481 40.00 49.11 -54.21
CA ALA A 481 38.84 48.69 -53.34
C ALA A 481 39.12 48.97 -51.85
N GLY A 482 38.12 49.57 -51.15
CA GLY A 482 38.28 49.96 -49.77
C GLY A 482 38.34 48.72 -48.85
N ILE A 483 39.08 48.87 -47.72
CA ILE A 483 39.35 47.81 -46.74
C ILE A 483 38.05 47.13 -46.23
N GLU A 484 36.96 47.88 -46.04
CA GLU A 484 35.68 47.36 -45.53
C GLU A 484 35.05 46.41 -46.55
N LEU A 485 35.07 46.70 -47.83
CA LEU A 485 34.48 45.85 -48.86
C LEU A 485 35.27 44.54 -49.03
N VAL A 486 36.60 44.59 -48.96
CA VAL A 486 37.45 43.38 -48.98
C VAL A 486 37.25 42.53 -47.72
N ARG A 487 37.13 43.20 -46.55
CA ARG A 487 36.86 42.52 -45.30
C ARG A 487 35.51 41.85 -45.33
N GLU A 488 34.50 42.52 -45.87
CA GLU A 488 33.15 41.93 -46.00
C GLU A 488 33.18 40.72 -46.91
N LEU A 489 33.79 40.79 -48.07
CA LEU A 489 33.96 39.67 -48.99
C LEU A 489 34.63 38.47 -48.34
N LEU A 490 35.76 38.66 -47.65
CA LEU A 490 36.48 37.57 -47.00
C LEU A 490 35.70 36.99 -45.81
N THR A 491 34.97 37.83 -45.10
CA THR A 491 34.16 37.39 -43.94
C THR A 491 32.97 36.58 -44.40
N GLU A 492 32.28 37.02 -45.45
CA GLU A 492 31.12 36.28 -45.99
C GLU A 492 31.57 34.98 -46.68
N THR A 493 32.73 35.00 -47.41
CA THR A 493 33.31 33.75 -47.95
C THR A 493 33.66 32.76 -46.85
N ARG A 494 34.16 33.22 -45.70
CA ARG A 494 34.40 32.34 -44.53
C ARG A 494 33.14 31.72 -43.99
N LYS A 495 32.06 32.47 -43.89
CA LYS A 495 30.77 31.94 -43.41
C LYS A 495 30.25 30.85 -44.36
N VAL A 496 30.33 31.06 -45.67
CA VAL A 496 29.94 30.02 -46.65
C VAL A 496 30.81 28.77 -46.49
N ALA A 497 32.13 28.93 -46.31
CA ALA A 497 33.05 27.81 -46.07
C ALA A 497 32.67 27.03 -44.79
N GLU A 498 32.32 27.71 -43.70
CA GLU A 498 31.90 27.10 -42.45
C GLU A 498 30.56 26.31 -42.59
N VAL A 499 29.59 26.81 -43.35
CA VAL A 499 28.35 26.11 -43.70
C VAL A 499 28.62 24.80 -44.49
N ILE A 500 29.55 24.82 -45.42
CA ILE A 500 29.94 23.63 -46.18
C ILE A 500 30.71 22.64 -45.32
N GLN A 501 31.64 23.12 -44.51
CA GLN A 501 32.51 22.30 -43.68
C GLN A 501 31.73 21.38 -42.72
N THR A 502 30.62 21.86 -42.14
CA THR A 502 29.77 21.07 -41.25
C THR A 502 29.07 19.88 -41.90
N ARG A 503 29.10 19.77 -43.24
CA ARG A 503 28.33 18.79 -44.02
C ARG A 503 29.17 17.98 -45.00
N LEU A 504 30.48 18.12 -44.97
CA LEU A 504 31.40 17.46 -45.92
C LEU A 504 31.47 15.94 -45.74
N GLU A 505 31.31 15.45 -44.55
CA GLU A 505 31.29 13.99 -44.25
C GLU A 505 30.22 13.27 -45.05
N ASP A 506 29.08 13.89 -45.29
CA ASP A 506 27.94 13.33 -46.03
C ASP A 506 28.10 13.41 -47.55
N LEU A 507 29.05 14.19 -48.06
CA LEU A 507 29.17 14.50 -49.49
C LEU A 507 29.22 13.28 -50.42
N PRO A 508 29.93 12.17 -50.12
CA PRO A 508 29.90 10.98 -50.96
C PRO A 508 28.53 10.33 -51.06
N GLN A 509 27.75 10.36 -49.95
CA GLN A 509 26.38 9.83 -49.92
C GLN A 509 25.41 10.77 -50.64
N ASP A 510 25.57 12.08 -50.46
CA ASP A 510 24.76 13.09 -51.13
C ASP A 510 24.99 13.01 -52.65
N LEU A 511 26.19 12.87 -53.11
CA LEU A 511 26.53 12.74 -54.56
C LEU A 511 25.86 11.48 -55.18
N ALA A 512 25.76 10.39 -54.42
CA ALA A 512 25.08 9.16 -54.87
C ALA A 512 23.53 9.32 -54.95
N ARG A 513 22.97 10.29 -54.27
CA ARG A 513 21.53 10.57 -54.23
C ARG A 513 21.06 11.60 -55.22
N VAL A 514 21.96 12.30 -55.92
CA VAL A 514 21.62 13.32 -56.92
C VAL A 514 20.91 12.66 -58.10
N ASP A 515 19.73 13.14 -58.42
CA ASP A 515 18.94 12.76 -59.61
C ASP A 515 19.38 13.59 -60.81
N GLU A 516 20.20 13.00 -61.70
CA GLU A 516 20.79 13.70 -62.85
C GLU A 516 19.72 14.16 -63.88
N GLN A 517 18.54 13.58 -63.85
CA GLN A 517 17.47 13.98 -64.81
C GLN A 517 16.76 15.29 -64.42
N ALA A 518 16.93 15.71 -63.16
CA ALA A 518 16.34 16.92 -62.61
C ALA A 518 17.31 18.14 -62.59
N LEU A 519 18.52 17.99 -63.11
CA LEU A 519 19.57 19.04 -63.11
C LEU A 519 19.44 19.92 -64.33
N SER A 520 19.70 21.21 -64.18
CA SER A 520 19.97 22.14 -65.30
C SER A 520 21.33 21.85 -65.92
N ASP A 521 21.61 22.38 -67.08
CA ASP A 521 22.91 22.22 -67.82
C ASP A 521 24.09 22.71 -66.94
N VAL A 522 23.93 23.85 -66.27
CA VAL A 522 24.97 24.42 -65.37
C VAL A 522 25.18 23.54 -64.13
N GLU A 523 24.15 23.07 -63.54
CA GLU A 523 24.24 22.18 -62.37
C GLU A 523 24.83 20.82 -62.72
N THR A 524 24.57 20.32 -63.92
CA THR A 524 25.18 19.10 -64.41
C THR A 524 26.70 19.24 -64.53
N GLU A 525 27.18 20.37 -64.99
CA GLU A 525 28.61 20.69 -65.06
C GLU A 525 29.24 20.74 -63.63
N LEU A 526 28.59 21.41 -62.69
CA LEU A 526 29.04 21.50 -61.31
C LEU A 526 29.06 20.11 -60.60
N VAL A 527 28.06 19.27 -60.76
CA VAL A 527 28.00 17.91 -60.21
C VAL A 527 29.10 17.04 -60.86
N GLN A 528 29.31 17.15 -62.16
CA GLN A 528 30.40 16.43 -62.87
C GLN A 528 31.78 16.92 -62.40
N PHE A 529 31.95 18.19 -62.15
CA PHE A 529 33.16 18.74 -61.55
C PHE A 529 33.50 18.12 -60.20
N VAL A 530 32.54 18.03 -59.31
CA VAL A 530 32.69 17.33 -57.98
C VAL A 530 33.04 15.87 -58.18
N ARG A 531 32.38 15.17 -59.09
CA ARG A 531 32.65 13.72 -59.38
C ARG A 531 34.06 13.52 -59.95
N ALA A 532 34.51 14.40 -60.87
CA ALA A 532 35.86 14.33 -61.45
C ALA A 532 36.89 14.49 -60.34
N ARG A 533 36.70 15.42 -59.45
CA ARG A 533 37.60 15.71 -58.35
C ARG A 533 37.74 14.58 -57.36
N ILE A 534 36.63 13.90 -57.06
CA ILE A 534 36.58 12.66 -56.24
C ILE A 534 37.29 11.50 -56.99
N ALA A 535 37.11 11.38 -58.30
CA ALA A 535 37.77 10.35 -59.13
C ALA A 535 39.25 10.54 -59.26
N GLU A 536 39.79 11.78 -59.22
CA GLU A 536 41.19 12.13 -59.21
C GLU A 536 41.93 11.83 -57.90
N GLY A 537 41.22 11.39 -56.88
CA GLY A 537 41.77 10.91 -55.60
C GLY A 537 41.96 11.97 -54.55
N SER A 538 41.37 13.12 -54.66
CA SER A 538 41.26 14.13 -53.61
C SER A 538 40.12 13.74 -52.65
N ASN A 539 40.41 12.85 -51.69
CA ASN A 539 39.39 12.33 -50.75
C ASN A 539 39.36 13.08 -49.41
N ASP A 540 40.23 14.07 -49.24
CA ASP A 540 40.32 14.81 -47.95
C ASP A 540 39.77 16.23 -48.11
N PHE A 541 38.52 16.34 -48.50
CA PHE A 541 37.80 17.60 -48.65
C PHE A 541 37.70 18.38 -47.34
N GLU A 542 37.62 17.68 -46.21
CA GLU A 542 37.54 18.26 -44.87
C GLU A 542 38.81 19.07 -44.58
N ALA A 543 39.99 18.49 -44.79
CA ALA A 543 41.24 19.17 -44.60
C ALA A 543 41.41 20.33 -45.59
N GLU A 544 40.90 20.24 -46.82
CA GLU A 544 40.94 21.32 -47.81
C GLU A 544 40.10 22.53 -47.37
N PHE A 545 38.88 22.32 -46.92
CA PHE A 545 38.02 23.39 -46.43
C PHE A 545 38.49 23.95 -45.08
N GLU A 546 39.07 23.15 -44.20
CA GLU A 546 39.71 23.59 -42.96
C GLU A 546 40.88 24.48 -43.26
N ALA A 547 41.77 24.06 -44.18
CA ALA A 547 42.92 24.88 -44.63
C ALA A 547 42.51 26.21 -45.30
N ALA A 548 41.40 26.16 -46.08
CA ALA A 548 40.83 27.35 -46.70
C ALA A 548 40.25 28.31 -45.66
N THR A 549 39.50 27.78 -44.70
CA THR A 549 38.95 28.58 -43.60
C THR A 549 40.03 29.22 -42.75
N ASP A 550 41.10 28.50 -42.45
CA ASP A 550 42.24 29.04 -41.71
C ASP A 550 43.05 30.10 -42.54
N LYS A 551 43.13 29.89 -43.84
CA LYS A 551 43.69 30.88 -44.72
C LYS A 551 42.85 32.15 -44.76
N LEU A 552 41.53 32.04 -44.85
CA LEU A 552 40.59 33.18 -44.77
C LEU A 552 40.71 33.92 -43.44
N LYS A 553 40.77 33.22 -42.31
CA LYS A 553 40.98 33.81 -40.95
C LYS A 553 42.32 34.64 -40.94
N LYS A 554 43.41 34.08 -41.49
CA LYS A 554 44.70 34.76 -41.54
C LYS A 554 44.65 35.98 -42.45
N LEU A 555 43.96 35.89 -43.60
CA LEU A 555 43.83 37.04 -44.55
C LEU A 555 42.99 38.16 -43.89
N ILE A 556 41.90 37.83 -43.20
CA ILE A 556 41.02 38.79 -42.48
C ILE A 556 41.87 39.51 -41.40
N ALA A 557 42.62 38.73 -40.59
CA ALA A 557 43.43 39.24 -39.48
C ALA A 557 44.64 40.13 -39.98
N GLY A 558 45.22 39.84 -41.18
CA GLY A 558 46.31 40.56 -41.71
C GLY A 558 45.94 41.74 -42.65
N LEU A 559 44.64 42.00 -42.82
CA LEU A 559 44.13 42.98 -43.73
C LEU A 559 44.36 44.42 -43.20
N ALA A 560 45.09 45.27 -43.93
CA ALA A 560 45.31 46.68 -43.65
C ALA A 560 45.09 47.52 -44.91
N GLU A 561 44.84 48.84 -44.79
CA GLU A 561 44.54 49.71 -45.94
C GLU A 561 45.60 49.70 -46.97
N GLU A 562 46.87 49.57 -46.53
CA GLU A 562 48.06 49.62 -47.46
C GLU A 562 48.29 48.29 -48.20
N ASN A 563 47.58 47.19 -47.83
CA ASN A 563 47.83 45.86 -48.43
C ASN A 563 46.62 45.25 -49.13
N THR A 564 45.48 45.91 -49.18
CA THR A 564 44.27 45.39 -49.82
C THR A 564 44.47 44.99 -51.29
N ALA A 565 45.05 45.84 -52.11
CA ALA A 565 45.34 45.53 -53.51
C ALA A 565 46.33 44.36 -53.67
N ALA A 566 47.33 44.23 -52.81
CA ALA A 566 48.32 43.15 -52.87
C ALA A 566 47.61 41.82 -52.43
N THR A 567 46.79 41.84 -51.39
CA THR A 567 46.02 40.67 -50.92
C THR A 567 45.06 40.14 -52.02
N LEU A 568 44.39 41.00 -52.77
CA LEU A 568 43.53 40.61 -53.87
C LEU A 568 44.28 40.11 -55.09
N SER A 569 45.42 40.77 -55.48
CA SER A 569 46.27 40.36 -56.59
C SER A 569 46.91 38.97 -56.35
N GLU A 570 47.34 38.67 -55.12
CA GLU A 570 47.94 37.39 -54.75
C GLU A 570 46.95 36.26 -54.54
N ASN A 571 45.75 36.55 -53.98
CA ASN A 571 44.81 35.49 -53.57
C ASN A 571 43.49 35.47 -54.40
N GLY A 572 43.31 36.41 -55.34
CA GLY A 572 42.06 36.53 -56.10
C GLY A 572 41.75 35.36 -57.04
N ALA A 573 42.80 34.71 -57.57
CA ALA A 573 42.66 33.52 -58.40
C ALA A 573 42.24 32.33 -57.57
N TRP A 574 42.86 32.12 -56.36
CA TRP A 574 42.51 31.09 -55.44
C TRP A 574 41.06 31.29 -54.82
N LEU A 575 40.71 32.53 -54.54
CA LEU A 575 39.40 32.86 -54.00
C LEU A 575 38.26 32.56 -55.00
N ARG A 576 38.51 32.82 -56.31
CA ARG A 576 37.58 32.44 -57.39
C ARG A 576 37.38 30.93 -57.48
N GLU A 577 38.52 30.20 -57.48
CA GLU A 577 38.48 28.74 -57.54
C GLU A 577 37.79 28.16 -56.34
N PHE A 578 38.01 28.69 -55.12
CA PHE A 578 37.37 28.28 -53.88
C PHE A 578 35.86 28.58 -53.84
N LEU A 579 35.47 29.76 -54.35
CA LEU A 579 34.02 30.09 -54.47
C LEU A 579 33.31 29.16 -55.47
N HIS A 580 33.97 28.82 -56.60
CA HIS A 580 33.42 27.91 -57.59
C HIS A 580 33.32 26.48 -57.04
N LEU A 581 34.29 26.03 -56.30
CA LEU A 581 34.24 24.76 -55.56
C LEU A 581 33.10 24.75 -54.51
N SER A 582 32.97 25.82 -53.76
CA SER A 582 31.89 26.02 -52.78
C SER A 582 30.53 25.97 -53.42
N GLU A 583 30.33 26.61 -54.55
CA GLU A 583 29.12 26.57 -55.36
C GLU A 583 28.75 25.15 -55.79
N ALA A 584 29.75 24.43 -56.35
CA ALA A 584 29.56 23.05 -56.78
C ALA A 584 29.11 22.11 -55.65
N TYR A 585 29.73 22.23 -54.47
CA TYR A 585 29.30 21.43 -53.28
C TYR A 585 27.91 21.78 -52.77
N LEU A 586 27.58 23.06 -52.73
CA LEU A 586 26.25 23.48 -52.28
C LEU A 586 25.17 22.99 -53.24
N VAL A 587 25.39 22.99 -54.54
CA VAL A 587 24.46 22.46 -55.55
C VAL A 587 24.30 20.94 -55.37
N VAL A 588 25.39 20.18 -55.16
CA VAL A 588 25.28 18.74 -54.85
C VAL A 588 24.43 18.48 -53.62
N GLN A 589 24.69 19.16 -52.52
CA GLN A 589 23.97 19.01 -51.27
C GLN A 589 22.53 19.42 -51.40
N ALA A 590 22.22 20.52 -52.06
CA ALA A 590 20.87 21.02 -52.27
C ALA A 590 20.00 20.03 -53.07
N ARG A 591 20.59 19.45 -54.12
CA ARG A 591 19.87 18.50 -54.97
C ARG A 591 19.72 17.13 -54.37
N ALA A 592 20.76 16.61 -53.71
CA ALA A 592 20.70 15.31 -52.99
C ALA A 592 19.60 15.29 -51.90
N ARG A 593 19.48 16.37 -51.18
CA ARG A 593 18.53 16.53 -50.06
C ARG A 593 17.16 17.04 -50.51
N ARG A 594 16.98 17.30 -51.81
CA ARG A 594 15.72 17.83 -52.40
C ARG A 594 15.22 19.07 -51.62
N VAL A 595 16.18 19.98 -51.31
CA VAL A 595 15.97 21.15 -50.46
C VAL A 595 14.86 22.04 -50.96
N GLU A 596 14.65 22.12 -52.29
CA GLU A 596 13.65 22.96 -52.90
C GLU A 596 12.20 22.57 -52.54
N GLY A 597 11.92 21.32 -52.28
CA GLY A 597 10.56 20.83 -51.91
C GLY A 597 10.31 20.80 -50.40
N GLU A 598 11.32 21.02 -49.58
CA GLU A 598 11.21 20.91 -48.13
C GLU A 598 10.39 22.05 -47.49
N PRO A 599 10.51 23.32 -47.90
CA PRO A 599 9.61 24.38 -47.39
C PRO A 599 8.13 24.09 -47.61
N ASP A 600 7.77 23.51 -48.76
CA ASP A 600 6.38 23.09 -49.03
C ASP A 600 5.91 21.97 -48.09
N ARG A 601 6.78 20.98 -47.79
CA ARG A 601 6.48 19.90 -46.87
C ARG A 601 6.26 20.41 -45.47
N VAL A 602 7.25 21.18 -44.97
CA VAL A 602 7.21 21.73 -43.61
C VAL A 602 5.97 22.64 -43.45
N LEU A 603 5.63 23.42 -44.47
CA LEU A 603 4.45 24.29 -44.45
C LEU A 603 3.16 23.48 -44.37
N ASN A 604 3.06 22.32 -45.05
CA ASN A 604 1.89 21.46 -44.95
C ASN A 604 1.82 20.78 -43.55
N GLU A 605 2.96 20.28 -43.04
CA GLU A 605 3.04 19.70 -41.68
C GLU A 605 2.67 20.74 -40.61
N LEU A 606 3.09 22.00 -40.77
CA LEU A 606 2.69 23.09 -39.87
C LEU A 606 1.20 23.40 -39.94
N LEU A 607 0.60 23.35 -41.13
CA LEU A 607 -0.86 23.53 -41.32
C LEU A 607 -1.64 22.42 -40.62
N ASP A 608 -1.12 21.19 -40.66
CA ASP A 608 -1.73 20.05 -39.95
C ASP A 608 -1.65 20.19 -38.41
N LEU A 609 -0.68 20.97 -37.88
CA LEU A 609 -0.58 21.26 -36.45
C LEU A 609 -1.52 22.38 -35.96
N ILE A 610 -2.12 23.18 -36.84
CA ILE A 610 -3.02 24.29 -36.48
C ILE A 610 -4.25 23.76 -35.73
N ASP A 611 -4.88 22.69 -36.22
CA ASP A 611 -6.08 22.13 -35.58
C ASP A 611 -5.80 21.46 -34.22
N PRO A 612 -4.73 20.68 -34.02
CA PRO A 612 -4.29 20.26 -32.69
C PRO A 612 -4.08 21.43 -31.72
N VAL A 613 -3.40 22.51 -32.12
CA VAL A 613 -3.20 23.69 -31.26
C VAL A 613 -4.53 24.39 -30.95
N ARG A 614 -5.46 24.46 -31.90
CA ARG A 614 -6.83 25.01 -31.71
C ARG A 614 -7.53 24.20 -30.59
N ARG A 615 -7.45 22.86 -30.63
CA ARG A 615 -8.01 22.01 -29.54
C ARG A 615 -7.37 22.30 -28.19
N LEU A 616 -6.07 22.60 -28.13
CA LEU A 616 -5.42 23.02 -26.88
C LEU A 616 -5.99 24.35 -26.35
N PHE A 617 -6.31 25.32 -27.22
CA PHE A 617 -6.97 26.57 -26.83
C PHE A 617 -8.40 26.31 -26.31
N ASP A 618 -9.15 25.45 -26.96
CA ASP A 618 -10.50 25.09 -26.54
C ASP A 618 -10.47 24.36 -25.18
N GLY A 619 -9.51 23.45 -24.97
CA GLY A 619 -9.25 22.79 -23.68
C GLY A 619 -8.86 23.78 -22.58
N ALA A 620 -7.98 24.72 -22.86
CA ALA A 620 -7.59 25.78 -21.91
C ALA A 620 -8.77 26.68 -21.54
N GLN A 621 -9.66 26.98 -22.49
CA GLN A 621 -10.89 27.74 -22.21
C GLN A 621 -11.85 26.94 -21.31
N GLN A 622 -11.98 25.61 -21.54
CA GLN A 622 -12.78 24.74 -20.68
C GLN A 622 -12.19 24.66 -19.26
N ASP A 623 -10.87 24.51 -19.12
CA ASP A 623 -10.19 24.48 -17.83
C ASP A 623 -10.41 25.79 -17.05
N LEU A 624 -10.38 26.97 -17.71
CA LEU A 624 -10.70 28.25 -17.10
C LEU A 624 -12.19 28.33 -16.65
N ALA A 625 -13.11 27.81 -17.44
CA ALA A 625 -14.52 27.79 -17.07
C ALA A 625 -14.80 26.82 -15.90
N HIS A 626 -14.12 25.68 -15.86
CA HIS A 626 -14.20 24.75 -14.73
C HIS A 626 -13.60 25.35 -13.45
N MET A 627 -12.48 26.08 -13.53
CA MET A 627 -11.91 26.81 -12.40
C MET A 627 -12.92 27.81 -11.82
N ASP A 628 -13.65 28.54 -12.68
CA ASP A 628 -14.69 29.48 -12.22
C ASP A 628 -15.89 28.74 -11.61
N ALA A 629 -16.24 27.54 -12.10
CA ALA A 629 -17.33 26.73 -11.55
C ALA A 629 -17.01 26.16 -10.17
N VAL A 630 -15.75 25.83 -9.89
CA VAL A 630 -15.28 25.27 -8.61
C VAL A 630 -15.07 26.36 -7.55
N TRP A 631 -14.93 27.61 -7.95
CA TRP A 631 -14.62 28.73 -7.05
C TRP A 631 -15.62 28.92 -5.89
N PRO A 632 -16.95 28.82 -6.07
CA PRO A 632 -17.91 28.99 -4.97
C PRO A 632 -17.71 27.96 -3.85
N ASP A 633 -17.33 26.74 -4.18
CA ASP A 633 -17.11 25.66 -3.23
C ASP A 633 -15.81 25.83 -2.44
N ARG A 634 -14.84 26.53 -3.03
CA ARG A 634 -13.55 26.79 -2.42
C ARG A 634 -13.51 28.06 -1.58
N GLN A 635 -14.29 29.06 -1.95
CA GLN A 635 -14.29 30.38 -1.32
C GLN A 635 -14.46 30.35 0.22
N PRO A 636 -15.34 29.51 0.82
CA PRO A 636 -15.54 29.47 2.27
C PRO A 636 -14.30 29.05 3.06
N THR A 637 -13.39 28.31 2.44
CA THR A 637 -12.19 27.76 3.10
C THR A 637 -10.97 28.66 3.00
N MET A 638 -11.05 29.78 2.30
CA MET A 638 -9.93 30.68 2.00
C MET A 638 -9.92 31.93 2.88
N THR A 639 -8.71 32.43 3.14
CA THR A 639 -8.53 33.75 3.75
C THR A 639 -8.87 34.87 2.77
N GLU A 640 -9.17 36.07 3.24
CA GLU A 640 -9.44 37.24 2.37
C GLU A 640 -8.26 37.56 1.44
N GLU A 641 -7.04 37.41 1.95
CA GLU A 641 -5.81 37.58 1.14
C GLU A 641 -5.74 36.55 -0.01
N ASP A 642 -6.17 35.30 0.23
CA ASP A 642 -6.21 34.23 -0.77
C ASP A 642 -7.24 34.53 -1.85
N LYS A 643 -8.41 35.03 -1.46
CA LYS A 643 -9.48 35.43 -2.39
C LYS A 643 -8.99 36.55 -3.31
N GLU A 644 -8.37 37.59 -2.76
CA GLU A 644 -7.80 38.68 -3.57
C GLU A 644 -6.70 38.16 -4.53
N LEU A 645 -5.86 37.24 -4.07
CA LEU A 645 -4.82 36.65 -4.91
C LEU A 645 -5.44 35.85 -6.05
N PHE A 646 -6.45 35.02 -5.75
CA PHE A 646 -7.17 34.27 -6.77
C PHE A 646 -7.78 35.18 -7.84
N TYR A 647 -8.48 36.25 -7.46
CA TYR A 647 -9.08 37.18 -8.42
C TYR A 647 -8.01 37.86 -9.30
N ARG A 648 -6.89 38.27 -8.72
CA ARG A 648 -5.76 38.85 -9.47
C ARG A 648 -5.18 37.84 -10.48
N GLU A 649 -5.02 36.57 -10.05
CA GLU A 649 -4.53 35.53 -10.93
C GLU A 649 -5.52 35.17 -12.04
N ARG A 650 -6.76 35.07 -11.70
CA ARG A 650 -7.81 34.80 -12.67
C ARG A 650 -7.88 35.89 -13.76
N GLU A 651 -7.78 37.15 -13.35
CA GLU A 651 -7.72 38.29 -14.28
C GLU A 651 -6.46 38.21 -15.16
N ARG A 652 -5.32 37.92 -14.57
CA ARG A 652 -4.04 37.74 -15.28
C ARG A 652 -4.13 36.63 -16.33
N LEU A 653 -4.64 35.46 -15.94
CA LEU A 653 -4.83 34.30 -16.81
C LEU A 653 -5.78 34.61 -17.97
N GLY A 654 -6.89 35.31 -17.67
CA GLY A 654 -7.83 35.73 -18.69
C GLY A 654 -7.21 36.69 -19.70
N LYS A 655 -6.39 37.65 -19.25
CA LYS A 655 -5.64 38.56 -20.13
C LYS A 655 -4.60 37.81 -20.96
N LEU A 656 -3.84 36.90 -20.33
CA LEU A 656 -2.85 36.08 -21.01
C LEU A 656 -3.50 35.19 -22.10
N PHE A 657 -4.60 34.54 -21.77
CA PHE A 657 -5.32 33.71 -22.72
C PHE A 657 -5.88 34.53 -23.92
N ALA A 658 -6.45 35.69 -23.65
CA ALA A 658 -6.98 36.58 -24.69
C ALA A 658 -5.83 37.12 -25.59
N ASP A 659 -4.68 37.46 -25.03
CA ASP A 659 -3.52 37.91 -25.77
C ASP A 659 -2.93 36.78 -26.63
N LEU A 660 -2.80 35.56 -26.08
CA LEU A 660 -2.33 34.38 -26.79
C LEU A 660 -3.28 33.93 -27.91
N LYS A 661 -4.57 34.14 -27.79
CA LYS A 661 -5.59 33.80 -28.81
C LYS A 661 -5.70 34.86 -29.90
N GLY A 662 -6.00 36.09 -29.55
CA GLY A 662 -6.35 37.16 -30.46
C GLY A 662 -5.43 38.36 -30.45
N GLY A 663 -4.30 38.32 -29.69
CA GLY A 663 -3.32 39.42 -29.66
C GLY A 663 -2.54 39.56 -30.96
N GLN A 664 -1.75 40.63 -31.08
CA GLN A 664 -0.95 40.93 -32.30
C GLN A 664 0.00 39.80 -32.71
N ARG A 665 0.42 38.97 -31.77
CA ARG A 665 1.26 37.76 -31.95
C ARG A 665 0.53 36.52 -31.46
N GLY A 666 -0.79 36.52 -31.44
CA GLY A 666 -1.62 35.42 -30.99
C GLY A 666 -1.82 34.36 -32.05
N PHE A 667 -2.44 33.27 -31.66
CA PHE A 667 -2.75 32.11 -32.48
C PHE A 667 -3.51 32.47 -33.79
N ASP A 668 -4.56 33.31 -33.70
CA ASP A 668 -5.37 33.66 -34.83
C ASP A 668 -4.58 34.43 -35.89
N VAL A 669 -3.70 35.32 -35.47
CA VAL A 669 -2.82 36.09 -36.36
C VAL A 669 -1.76 35.17 -36.96
N ALA A 670 -1.19 34.28 -36.16
CA ALA A 670 -0.19 33.30 -36.61
C ALA A 670 -0.79 32.32 -37.64
N ALA A 671 -1.99 31.79 -37.37
CA ALA A 671 -2.68 30.89 -38.30
C ALA A 671 -2.97 31.57 -39.66
N ALA A 672 -3.41 32.84 -39.64
CA ALA A 672 -3.61 33.63 -40.86
C ALA A 672 -2.28 33.91 -41.57
N GLY A 673 -1.22 34.21 -40.80
CA GLY A 673 0.14 34.42 -41.34
C GLY A 673 0.69 33.19 -42.08
N LEU A 674 0.48 31.98 -41.53
CA LEU A 674 0.89 30.72 -42.15
C LEU A 674 0.17 30.51 -43.52
N GLN A 675 -1.12 30.82 -43.59
CA GLN A 675 -1.83 30.76 -44.85
C GLN A 675 -1.31 31.77 -45.86
N ALA A 676 -0.94 32.98 -45.42
CA ALA A 676 -0.36 33.99 -46.26
C ALA A 676 1.04 33.56 -46.82
N LEU A 677 1.86 32.91 -45.96
CA LEU A 677 3.12 32.32 -46.38
C LEU A 677 2.95 31.23 -47.43
N ARG A 678 1.90 30.40 -47.31
CA ARG A 678 1.55 29.39 -48.31
C ARG A 678 1.23 29.97 -49.66
N VAL A 679 0.48 31.07 -49.68
CA VAL A 679 0.11 31.75 -50.93
C VAL A 679 1.31 32.48 -51.55
N GLY A 680 2.22 32.96 -50.69
CA GLY A 680 3.42 33.70 -51.13
C GLY A 680 4.58 32.82 -51.61
N LEU A 681 4.51 31.50 -51.37
CA LEU A 681 5.59 30.59 -51.75
C LEU A 681 5.64 30.36 -53.25
N SER A 682 6.63 30.93 -53.92
CA SER A 682 6.94 30.77 -55.37
C SER A 682 8.44 30.45 -55.53
N ALA A 683 8.82 30.01 -56.71
CA ALA A 683 10.22 29.74 -57.02
C ALA A 683 11.15 30.95 -56.79
N GLU A 684 10.65 32.16 -57.07
CA GLU A 684 11.41 33.42 -56.94
C GLU A 684 11.49 33.93 -55.49
N THR A 685 10.49 33.64 -54.65
CA THR A 685 10.40 34.14 -53.26
C THR A 685 10.75 33.07 -52.22
N ARG A 686 11.22 31.92 -52.70
CA ARG A 686 11.37 30.71 -51.80
C ARG A 686 12.33 30.94 -50.66
N SER A 687 13.50 31.54 -50.87
CA SER A 687 14.47 31.85 -49.83
C SER A 687 13.92 32.83 -48.78
N GLU A 688 13.25 33.88 -49.23
CA GLU A 688 12.65 34.92 -48.39
C GLU A 688 11.49 34.34 -47.58
N THR A 689 10.64 33.50 -48.22
CA THR A 689 9.54 32.82 -47.55
C THR A 689 10.03 31.80 -46.52
N THR A 690 11.17 31.11 -46.78
CA THR A 690 11.78 30.18 -45.82
C THR A 690 12.26 30.90 -44.57
N ARG A 691 12.91 32.06 -44.71
CA ARG A 691 13.30 32.92 -43.57
C ARG A 691 12.06 33.39 -42.77
N ALA A 692 11.01 33.82 -43.46
CA ALA A 692 9.78 34.21 -42.83
C ALA A 692 9.11 33.03 -42.09
N LEU A 693 9.24 31.81 -42.63
CA LEU A 693 8.75 30.58 -42.01
C LEU A 693 9.49 30.24 -40.72
N ILE A 694 10.82 30.39 -40.72
CA ILE A 694 11.62 30.21 -39.47
C ILE A 694 11.19 31.17 -38.39
N SER A 695 11.03 32.45 -38.73
CA SER A 695 10.54 33.47 -37.80
C SER A 695 9.14 33.14 -37.28
N TRP A 696 8.27 32.67 -38.16
CA TRP A 696 6.92 32.29 -37.84
C TRP A 696 6.88 31.08 -36.88
N VAL A 697 7.64 30.00 -37.17
CA VAL A 697 7.72 28.82 -36.29
C VAL A 697 8.24 29.22 -34.92
N GLN A 698 9.22 30.11 -34.82
CA GLN A 698 9.74 30.59 -33.55
C GLN A 698 8.67 31.36 -32.74
N GLU A 699 7.93 32.25 -33.39
CA GLU A 699 6.87 33.02 -32.75
C GLU A 699 5.70 32.10 -32.33
N PHE A 700 5.33 31.16 -33.21
CA PHE A 700 4.26 30.20 -32.94
C PHE A 700 4.61 29.23 -31.79
N LEU A 701 5.85 28.76 -31.74
CA LEU A 701 6.34 27.93 -30.62
C LEU A 701 6.23 28.68 -29.29
N GLN A 702 6.55 29.97 -29.24
CA GLN A 702 6.37 30.78 -28.02
C GLN A 702 4.89 30.87 -27.60
N VAL A 703 3.97 30.98 -28.56
CA VAL A 703 2.53 30.98 -28.26
C VAL A 703 2.12 29.64 -27.62
N VAL A 704 2.56 28.52 -28.19
CA VAL A 704 2.24 27.18 -27.67
C VAL A 704 2.89 26.94 -26.31
N GLU A 705 4.16 27.34 -26.13
CA GLU A 705 4.86 27.22 -24.82
C GLU A 705 4.17 27.99 -23.70
N ARG A 706 3.70 29.20 -23.98
CA ARG A 706 2.97 30.01 -22.99
C ARG A 706 1.53 29.58 -22.81
N LEU A 707 0.89 29.03 -23.86
CA LEU A 707 -0.47 28.50 -23.75
C LEU A 707 -0.56 27.40 -22.70
N VAL A 708 0.44 26.53 -22.58
CA VAL A 708 0.48 25.42 -21.61
C VAL A 708 0.38 25.91 -20.17
N LEU A 709 0.84 27.13 -19.88
CA LEU A 709 0.80 27.69 -18.52
C LEU A 709 -0.63 28.02 -18.06
N VAL A 710 -1.55 28.31 -19.01
CA VAL A 710 -2.94 28.65 -18.69
C VAL A 710 -3.70 27.45 -18.12
N PRO A 711 -3.81 26.29 -18.82
CA PRO A 711 -4.47 25.11 -18.27
C PRO A 711 -3.74 24.57 -17.04
N ALA A 712 -2.40 24.64 -17.00
CA ALA A 712 -1.65 24.19 -15.84
C ALA A 712 -2.05 24.94 -14.56
N GLN A 713 -2.20 26.25 -14.65
CA GLN A 713 -2.60 27.08 -13.52
C GLN A 713 -4.09 26.93 -13.20
N ALA A 714 -4.96 26.82 -14.22
CA ALA A 714 -6.40 26.57 -14.01
C ALA A 714 -6.65 25.23 -13.32
N ARG A 715 -5.98 24.16 -13.75
CA ARG A 715 -6.07 22.84 -13.14
C ARG A 715 -5.56 22.83 -11.70
N LEU A 716 -4.47 23.53 -11.44
CA LEU A 716 -3.95 23.69 -10.07
C LEU A 716 -5.00 24.29 -9.13
N GLU A 717 -5.76 25.26 -9.60
CA GLU A 717 -6.82 25.91 -8.82
C GLU A 717 -8.08 25.04 -8.63
N MET A 718 -8.31 24.05 -9.51
CA MET A 718 -9.44 23.11 -9.40
C MET A 718 -9.19 21.99 -8.39
N ILE A 719 -7.95 21.68 -8.03
CA ILE A 719 -7.62 20.62 -7.06
C ILE A 719 -8.06 21.06 -5.68
N MET A 720 -9.07 20.39 -5.12
CA MET A 720 -9.63 20.73 -3.81
C MET A 720 -9.52 19.56 -2.83
N VAL A 721 -9.61 19.91 -1.55
CA VAL A 721 -9.89 18.97 -0.47
C VAL A 721 -11.16 19.41 0.24
N LYS A 722 -12.04 18.46 0.54
CA LYS A 722 -13.22 18.73 1.35
C LYS A 722 -12.78 18.96 2.78
N SER A 723 -13.08 20.11 3.35
CA SER A 723 -12.84 20.41 4.75
C SER A 723 -13.72 19.53 5.65
N ILE A 724 -13.15 19.05 6.75
CA ILE A 724 -13.89 18.36 7.79
C ILE A 724 -14.08 19.39 8.91
N ASP A 725 -15.30 19.87 9.05
CA ASP A 725 -15.67 20.80 10.12
C ASP A 725 -16.16 19.99 11.34
N LEU A 726 -15.19 19.53 12.14
CA LEU A 726 -15.44 18.73 13.32
C LEU A 726 -14.61 19.28 14.49
N GLY A 727 -15.30 19.72 15.54
CA GLY A 727 -14.66 20.17 16.78
C GLY A 727 -13.86 19.02 17.44
N ALA A 728 -12.75 19.35 18.09
CA ALA A 728 -11.92 18.33 18.73
C ALA A 728 -12.66 17.61 19.88
N GLU A 729 -13.57 18.29 20.55
CA GLU A 729 -14.41 17.71 21.62
C GLU A 729 -15.47 16.78 21.03
N ASP A 730 -16.17 17.20 19.98
CA ASP A 730 -17.16 16.38 19.29
C ASP A 730 -16.53 15.12 18.68
N ALA A 731 -15.35 15.29 18.05
CA ALA A 731 -14.57 14.18 17.54
C ALA A 731 -14.20 13.17 18.64
N PHE A 732 -13.84 13.65 19.82
CA PHE A 732 -13.53 12.81 20.96
C PHE A 732 -14.75 12.03 21.44
N GLN A 733 -15.93 12.65 21.54
CA GLN A 733 -17.18 11.98 21.91
C GLN A 733 -17.57 10.92 20.86
N VAL A 734 -17.42 11.23 19.58
CA VAL A 734 -17.61 10.25 18.50
C VAL A 734 -16.67 9.06 18.66
N ALA A 735 -15.39 9.28 18.92
CA ALA A 735 -14.41 8.23 19.13
C ALA A 735 -14.75 7.35 20.34
N LEU A 736 -15.15 7.96 21.48
CA LEU A 736 -15.57 7.22 22.68
C LEU A 736 -16.77 6.31 22.46
N ALA A 737 -17.70 6.74 21.59
CA ALA A 737 -18.91 5.99 21.30
C ALA A 737 -18.68 4.85 20.30
N ASN A 738 -17.73 5.00 19.36
CA ASN A 738 -17.59 4.09 18.23
C ASN A 738 -16.33 3.21 18.26
N ARG A 739 -15.28 3.58 18.98
CA ARG A 739 -14.04 2.78 19.05
C ARG A 739 -14.25 1.46 19.79
N LEU A 740 -14.08 0.36 19.05
CA LEU A 740 -14.29 -0.99 19.54
C LEU A 740 -13.22 -1.44 20.55
N ASP A 741 -11.97 -0.98 20.38
CA ASP A 741 -10.87 -1.23 21.31
C ASP A 741 -11.11 -0.58 22.68
N PHE A 742 -11.70 0.63 22.70
CA PHE A 742 -12.08 1.28 23.95
C PHE A 742 -13.23 0.55 24.65
N MET A 743 -14.20 0.04 23.88
CA MET A 743 -15.25 -0.85 24.41
C MET A 743 -14.64 -2.13 25.01
N ASN A 744 -13.64 -2.72 24.36
CA ASN A 744 -12.91 -3.87 24.87
C ASN A 744 -12.12 -3.53 26.15
N GLY A 745 -11.51 -2.35 26.23
CA GLY A 745 -10.85 -1.87 27.44
C GLY A 745 -11.80 -1.74 28.65
N ARG A 746 -13.02 -1.24 28.42
CA ARG A 746 -14.08 -1.21 29.44
C ARG A 746 -14.50 -2.63 29.85
N ALA A 747 -14.66 -3.54 28.89
CA ALA A 747 -15.00 -4.94 29.17
C ALA A 747 -13.91 -5.62 29.99
N SER A 748 -12.64 -5.41 29.66
CA SER A 748 -11.50 -5.93 30.41
C SER A 748 -11.45 -5.43 31.86
N LEU A 749 -11.79 -4.15 32.11
CA LEU A 749 -11.88 -3.64 33.48
C LEU A 749 -12.98 -4.37 34.30
N VAL A 750 -14.12 -4.67 33.68
CA VAL A 750 -15.20 -5.45 34.30
C VAL A 750 -14.72 -6.88 34.61
N ASP A 751 -13.94 -7.49 33.71
CA ASP A 751 -13.39 -8.83 33.94
C ASP A 751 -12.39 -8.82 35.11
N GLN A 752 -11.55 -7.81 35.24
CA GLN A 752 -10.69 -7.64 36.42
C GLN A 752 -11.48 -7.44 37.72
N TRP A 753 -12.58 -6.71 37.65
CA TRP A 753 -13.48 -6.57 38.83
C TRP A 753 -14.11 -7.92 39.23
N ARG A 754 -14.52 -8.75 38.24
CA ARG A 754 -15.10 -10.07 38.51
C ARG A 754 -14.08 -11.00 39.17
N LEU A 755 -12.80 -10.94 38.77
CA LEU A 755 -11.70 -11.70 39.39
C LEU A 755 -11.55 -11.40 40.90
N ILE A 756 -11.90 -10.20 41.37
CA ILE A 756 -11.90 -9.87 42.78
C ILE A 756 -12.92 -10.78 43.54
N GLN A 757 -14.11 -10.96 42.94
CA GLN A 757 -15.14 -11.81 43.55
C GLN A 757 -14.72 -13.29 43.56
N ILE A 758 -14.12 -13.77 42.49
CA ILE A 758 -13.60 -15.13 42.37
C ILE A 758 -12.49 -15.40 43.43
N ASN A 759 -11.55 -14.48 43.54
CA ASN A 759 -10.47 -14.60 44.53
C ASN A 759 -10.98 -14.39 45.96
N ALA A 760 -12.06 -13.65 46.17
CA ALA A 760 -12.70 -13.52 47.45
C ALA A 760 -13.44 -14.84 47.83
N ASP A 761 -14.08 -15.50 46.86
CA ASP A 761 -14.70 -16.81 47.05
C ASP A 761 -13.65 -17.87 47.47
N ALA A 762 -12.46 -17.83 46.88
CA ALA A 762 -11.35 -18.72 47.26
C ALA A 762 -10.91 -18.58 48.70
N LEU A 763 -11.23 -17.49 49.42
CA LEU A 763 -11.00 -17.29 50.84
C LEU A 763 -11.98 -18.05 51.73
N GLN A 764 -13.08 -18.56 51.16
CA GLN A 764 -14.08 -19.31 51.94
C GLN A 764 -13.63 -20.70 52.29
N SER A 765 -14.21 -21.29 53.32
CA SER A 765 -14.02 -22.71 53.67
C SER A 765 -14.71 -23.59 52.62
N VAL A 766 -14.18 -24.78 52.43
CA VAL A 766 -14.84 -25.80 51.62
C VAL A 766 -15.96 -26.40 52.42
N LEU A 767 -17.17 -26.37 51.88
CA LEU A 767 -18.32 -27.09 52.40
C LEU A 767 -19.04 -27.72 51.20
N ASN A 768 -18.96 -29.04 51.13
CA ASN A 768 -19.57 -29.78 50.02
C ASN A 768 -20.67 -30.69 50.55
N ILE A 769 -21.80 -30.77 49.83
CA ILE A 769 -22.71 -31.90 49.92
C ILE A 769 -22.19 -32.98 48.98
N THR A 770 -21.92 -34.16 49.53
CA THR A 770 -21.55 -35.33 48.75
C THR A 770 -22.65 -36.39 48.84
N ALA A 771 -23.14 -36.84 47.70
CA ALA A 771 -24.08 -37.95 47.62
C ALA A 771 -23.49 -39.02 46.70
N SER A 772 -23.27 -40.18 47.19
CA SER A 772 -22.77 -41.31 46.44
C SER A 772 -23.57 -42.56 46.66
N GLY A 773 -23.64 -43.40 45.68
CA GLY A 773 -24.26 -44.67 45.74
C GLY A 773 -23.66 -45.70 44.83
N GLU A 774 -23.65 -46.90 45.26
CA GLU A 774 -23.15 -48.03 44.50
C GLU A 774 -24.13 -49.18 44.58
N LEU A 775 -24.29 -49.87 43.46
CA LEU A 775 -25.09 -51.07 43.36
C LEU A 775 -24.23 -52.15 42.68
N ARG A 776 -24.04 -53.26 43.33
CA ARG A 776 -23.26 -54.41 42.86
C ARG A 776 -24.14 -55.55 42.45
N THR A 777 -23.63 -56.40 41.56
CA THR A 777 -24.30 -57.65 41.20
C THR A 777 -24.19 -58.67 42.32
N ALA A 778 -25.25 -59.47 42.50
CA ALA A 778 -25.28 -60.54 43.44
C ALA A 778 -24.76 -61.83 42.79
N ARG A 779 -23.91 -62.56 43.55
CA ARG A 779 -23.26 -63.77 43.07
C ARG A 779 -22.34 -63.59 41.84
N ASN A 780 -21.87 -64.61 41.24
CA ASN A 780 -21.03 -64.62 40.05
C ASN A 780 -21.90 -64.45 38.75
N ASN A 781 -22.58 -63.30 38.65
CA ASN A 781 -23.42 -62.97 37.48
C ASN A 781 -23.34 -61.47 37.22
N PRO A 782 -22.77 -61.03 36.12
CA PRO A 782 -22.50 -59.62 35.82
C PRO A 782 -23.78 -58.78 35.53
N VAL A 783 -24.93 -59.40 35.41
CA VAL A 783 -26.22 -58.72 35.12
C VAL A 783 -27.21 -58.75 36.29
N SER A 784 -26.94 -59.53 37.38
CA SER A 784 -27.84 -59.72 38.46
C SER A 784 -27.72 -58.66 39.55
N PHE A 785 -28.12 -57.41 39.25
CA PHE A 785 -28.19 -56.33 40.22
C PHE A 785 -29.37 -56.56 41.23
N ARG A 786 -29.10 -56.36 42.53
CA ARG A 786 -30.11 -56.48 43.57
C ARG A 786 -29.98 -55.37 44.57
N ALA A 787 -31.09 -54.79 44.98
CA ALA A 787 -31.11 -53.70 45.96
C ALA A 787 -30.38 -54.00 47.29
N PRO A 788 -30.39 -55.24 47.85
CA PRO A 788 -29.60 -55.51 49.04
C PRO A 788 -28.09 -55.43 48.91
N THR A 789 -27.57 -55.39 47.72
CA THR A 789 -26.13 -55.16 47.47
C THR A 789 -25.76 -53.70 47.31
N GLY A 790 -26.81 -52.82 47.41
CA GLY A 790 -26.61 -51.39 47.21
C GLY A 790 -26.18 -50.68 48.50
N SER A 791 -25.39 -49.66 48.36
CA SER A 791 -25.09 -48.68 49.40
C SER A 791 -25.35 -47.25 48.89
N ALA A 792 -25.93 -46.43 49.74
CA ALA A 792 -26.10 -45.03 49.52
C ALA A 792 -25.52 -44.24 50.67
N ARG A 793 -24.74 -43.22 50.34
CA ARG A 793 -24.05 -42.35 51.34
C ARG A 793 -24.41 -40.93 51.04
N LEU A 794 -24.80 -40.18 52.04
CA LEU A 794 -24.97 -38.74 52.02
C LEU A 794 -24.02 -38.16 53.04
N GLY A 795 -23.22 -37.24 52.66
CA GLY A 795 -22.21 -36.64 53.50
C GLY A 795 -22.15 -35.13 53.38
N LEU A 796 -21.67 -34.50 54.40
CA LEU A 796 -21.19 -33.13 54.43
C LEU A 796 -19.70 -33.17 54.62
N GLU A 797 -18.98 -32.63 53.67
CA GLU A 797 -17.53 -32.45 53.71
C GLU A 797 -17.22 -31.01 54.05
N PHE A 798 -16.56 -30.80 55.19
CA PHE A 798 -16.11 -29.46 55.62
C PHE A 798 -14.59 -29.47 55.80
N ASP A 799 -13.93 -28.57 55.06
CA ASP A 799 -12.49 -28.36 55.22
C ASP A 799 -12.24 -26.86 55.40
N ALA A 800 -11.66 -26.49 56.53
CA ALA A 800 -11.31 -25.12 56.89
C ALA A 800 -9.81 -25.00 57.13
N PRO A 801 -9.04 -24.69 56.11
CA PRO A 801 -7.59 -24.46 56.30
C PRO A 801 -7.33 -23.27 57.22
N PHE A 802 -6.50 -23.44 58.23
CA PHE A 802 -6.10 -22.39 59.19
C PHE A 802 -5.16 -21.35 58.56
N THR A 803 -4.46 -21.70 57.50
CA THR A 803 -3.54 -20.81 56.76
C THR A 803 -3.98 -20.69 55.30
N ARG A 804 -4.24 -19.45 54.86
CA ARG A 804 -4.69 -19.13 53.50
C ARG A 804 -3.77 -18.10 52.87
N LEU A 805 -2.48 -18.38 52.91
CA LEU A 805 -1.47 -17.41 52.45
C LEU A 805 -1.60 -17.15 50.94
N LEU A 806 -1.79 -18.20 50.13
CA LEU A 806 -1.83 -18.11 48.69
C LEU A 806 -3.15 -17.39 48.26
N GLU A 807 -4.26 -17.81 48.78
CA GLU A 807 -5.56 -17.23 48.47
C GLU A 807 -5.67 -15.75 48.90
N ARG A 808 -5.15 -15.44 50.13
CA ARG A 808 -5.05 -14.06 50.60
C ARG A 808 -4.19 -13.18 49.69
N ASN A 809 -3.05 -13.72 49.22
CA ASN A 809 -2.17 -12.99 48.32
C ASN A 809 -2.82 -12.79 46.96
N ALA A 810 -3.45 -13.83 46.40
CA ALA A 810 -4.20 -13.74 45.12
C ALA A 810 -5.36 -12.72 45.21
N TYR A 811 -6.12 -12.73 46.33
CA TYR A 811 -7.15 -11.70 46.55
C TYR A 811 -6.55 -10.28 46.62
N ARG A 812 -5.41 -10.12 47.35
CA ARG A 812 -4.76 -8.81 47.43
C ARG A 812 -4.19 -8.37 46.08
N GLU A 813 -3.65 -9.30 45.32
CA GLU A 813 -3.18 -9.10 43.96
C GLU A 813 -4.31 -8.62 43.03
N SER A 814 -5.47 -9.31 43.01
CA SER A 814 -6.61 -8.92 42.17
C SER A 814 -7.14 -7.51 42.48
N LEU A 815 -7.11 -7.08 43.75
CA LEU A 815 -7.43 -5.69 44.13
C LEU A 815 -6.44 -4.69 43.54
N ILE A 816 -5.16 -5.04 43.52
CA ILE A 816 -4.09 -4.19 42.94
C ILE A 816 -4.24 -4.13 41.42
N ASP A 817 -4.45 -5.27 40.78
CA ASP A 817 -4.60 -5.41 39.34
C ASP A 817 -5.80 -4.63 38.81
N TYR A 818 -6.92 -4.69 39.54
CA TYR A 818 -8.08 -3.86 39.23
C TYR A 818 -7.76 -2.36 39.29
N GLN A 819 -7.04 -1.92 40.33
CA GLN A 819 -6.66 -0.52 40.45
C GLN A 819 -5.63 -0.11 39.38
N GLN A 820 -4.75 -0.99 38.97
CA GLN A 820 -3.83 -0.79 37.86
C GLN A 820 -4.59 -0.68 36.55
N SER A 821 -5.49 -1.61 36.28
CA SER A 821 -6.33 -1.63 35.07
C SER A 821 -7.22 -0.39 34.98
N ARG A 822 -7.79 0.06 36.13
CA ARG A 822 -8.56 1.31 36.19
C ARG A 822 -7.69 2.53 35.83
N ARG A 823 -6.48 2.63 36.37
CA ARG A 823 -5.56 3.73 36.02
C ARG A 823 -5.15 3.66 34.55
N SER A 824 -4.89 2.48 34.03
CA SER A 824 -4.57 2.27 32.61
C SER A 824 -5.72 2.71 31.70
N LEU A 825 -6.98 2.39 32.06
CA LEU A 825 -8.14 2.84 31.28
C LEU A 825 -8.29 4.38 31.30
N ILE A 826 -8.02 5.04 32.43
CA ILE A 826 -8.03 6.51 32.54
C ILE A 826 -6.91 7.09 31.63
N GLN A 827 -5.71 6.54 31.69
CA GLN A 827 -4.60 6.97 30.82
C GLN A 827 -4.93 6.74 29.34
N SER A 828 -5.59 5.65 29.02
CA SER A 828 -6.05 5.35 27.67
C SER A 828 -7.10 6.37 27.18
N HIS A 829 -8.02 6.77 28.06
CA HIS A 829 -9.00 7.83 27.77
C HIS A 829 -8.29 9.17 27.49
N ASP A 830 -7.32 9.54 28.32
CA ASP A 830 -6.54 10.78 28.12
C ASP A 830 -5.69 10.72 26.85
N SER A 831 -5.10 9.57 26.55
CA SER A 831 -4.34 9.33 25.32
C SER A 831 -5.22 9.43 24.07
N LEU A 832 -6.43 8.88 24.11
CA LEU A 832 -7.41 9.01 23.04
C LEU A 832 -7.77 10.49 22.81
N HIS A 833 -8.08 11.22 23.88
CA HIS A 833 -8.40 12.65 23.80
C HIS A 833 -7.23 13.47 23.21
N LEU A 834 -6.00 13.21 23.69
CA LEU A 834 -4.80 13.84 23.14
C LEU A 834 -4.61 13.52 21.66
N GLY A 835 -4.77 12.25 21.29
CA GLY A 835 -4.60 11.78 19.93
C GLY A 835 -5.61 12.38 18.95
N VAL A 836 -6.90 12.39 19.30
CA VAL A 836 -7.95 12.99 18.47
C VAL A 836 -7.69 14.50 18.27
N ARG A 837 -7.33 15.21 19.35
CA ARG A 837 -6.96 16.64 19.25
C ARG A 837 -5.76 16.86 18.34
N ALA A 838 -4.76 15.99 18.41
CA ALA A 838 -3.59 16.07 17.54
C ALA A 838 -3.97 15.83 16.08
N LEU A 839 -4.83 14.84 15.79
CA LEU A 839 -5.30 14.54 14.44
C LEU A 839 -6.05 15.72 13.81
N ILE A 840 -6.99 16.33 14.55
CA ILE A 840 -7.75 17.48 14.05
C ILE A 840 -6.81 18.66 13.76
N ARG A 841 -5.85 18.94 14.67
CA ARG A 841 -4.85 20.00 14.44
C ARG A 841 -3.97 19.71 13.25
N ASN A 842 -3.50 18.46 13.10
CA ASN A 842 -2.68 18.05 11.97
C ASN A 842 -3.44 18.15 10.65
N LEU A 843 -4.72 17.77 10.65
CA LEU A 843 -5.58 17.88 9.46
C LEU A 843 -5.72 19.34 9.02
N GLU A 844 -5.97 20.24 9.97
CA GLU A 844 -6.06 21.69 9.68
C GLU A 844 -4.71 22.24 9.21
N GLN A 845 -3.60 21.84 9.85
CA GLN A 845 -2.25 22.22 9.41
C GLN A 845 -1.97 21.75 7.98
N LEU A 846 -2.35 20.50 7.62
CA LEU A 846 -2.15 19.95 6.29
C LEU A 846 -3.03 20.67 5.26
N ARG A 847 -4.24 21.06 5.64
CA ARG A 847 -5.12 21.88 4.79
C ARG A 847 -4.47 23.24 4.47
N GLN A 848 -3.94 23.91 5.48
CA GLN A 848 -3.24 25.19 5.29
C GLN A 848 -1.95 24.99 4.48
N ASN A 849 -1.19 23.93 4.75
CA ASN A 849 0.01 23.62 3.99
C ASN A 849 -0.29 23.36 2.50
N LEU A 850 -1.42 22.73 2.18
CA LEU A 850 -1.84 22.54 0.80
C LEU A 850 -1.99 23.87 0.06
N GLU A 851 -2.62 24.87 0.68
CA GLU A 851 -2.77 26.21 0.09
C GLU A 851 -1.41 26.94 -0.05
N ILE A 852 -0.50 26.76 0.92
CA ILE A 852 0.86 27.28 0.81
C ILE A 852 1.60 26.66 -0.37
N GLN A 853 1.53 25.33 -0.53
CA GLN A 853 2.18 24.64 -1.64
C GLN A 853 1.54 24.98 -2.99
N ARG A 854 0.23 25.20 -3.05
CA ARG A 854 -0.44 25.70 -4.26
C ARG A 854 0.14 27.04 -4.69
N ARG A 855 0.29 27.97 -3.77
CA ARG A 855 0.92 29.28 -4.04
C ARG A 855 2.37 29.13 -4.51
N ALA A 856 3.11 28.19 -3.91
CA ALA A 856 4.49 27.90 -4.33
C ALA A 856 4.55 27.44 -5.78
N VAL A 857 3.64 26.56 -6.22
CA VAL A 857 3.56 26.11 -7.63
C VAL A 857 3.20 27.30 -8.54
N THR A 858 2.24 28.13 -8.16
CA THR A 858 1.85 29.34 -8.92
C THR A 858 3.02 30.30 -9.10
N ILE A 859 3.80 30.53 -8.04
CA ILE A 859 5.01 31.39 -8.10
C ILE A 859 6.07 30.73 -8.98
N ALA A 860 6.29 29.43 -8.87
CA ALA A 860 7.25 28.69 -9.67
C ALA A 860 6.90 28.73 -11.18
N LEU A 861 5.62 28.54 -11.54
CA LEU A 861 5.13 28.68 -12.92
C LEU A 861 5.41 30.08 -13.47
N ARG A 862 5.09 31.14 -12.70
CA ARG A 862 5.38 32.52 -13.09
C ARG A 862 6.88 32.77 -13.29
N ARG A 863 7.71 32.22 -12.40
CA ARG A 863 9.17 32.38 -12.50
C ARG A 863 9.70 31.71 -13.76
N VAL A 864 9.20 30.56 -14.15
CA VAL A 864 9.55 29.89 -15.42
C VAL A 864 9.12 30.76 -16.60
N ASP A 865 7.87 31.25 -16.64
CA ASP A 865 7.35 32.15 -17.70
C ASP A 865 8.21 33.40 -17.83
N GLN A 866 8.49 34.09 -16.71
CA GLN A 866 9.31 35.31 -16.73
C GLN A 866 10.74 35.03 -17.21
N THR A 867 11.37 33.96 -16.73
CA THR A 867 12.73 33.63 -17.12
C THR A 867 12.81 33.21 -18.59
N GLN A 868 11.77 32.57 -19.14
CA GLN A 868 11.68 32.27 -20.58
C GLN A 868 11.50 33.53 -21.42
N LEU A 869 10.69 34.49 -20.95
CA LEU A 869 10.53 35.79 -21.62
C LEU A 869 11.83 36.59 -21.61
N ASP A 870 12.54 36.59 -20.49
CA ASP A 870 13.83 37.29 -20.36
C ASP A 870 14.89 36.66 -21.27
N LEU A 871 14.84 35.35 -21.53
CA LEU A 871 15.71 34.65 -22.47
C LEU A 871 15.32 34.93 -23.94
N ASN A 872 14.05 35.26 -24.19
CA ASN A 872 13.52 35.54 -25.52
C ASN A 872 12.85 36.92 -25.54
N PRO A 873 13.60 38.00 -25.36
CA PRO A 873 12.97 39.31 -25.35
C PRO A 873 12.33 39.58 -26.72
N PRO A 874 11.14 40.20 -26.75
CA PRO A 874 10.51 40.61 -28.02
C PRO A 874 11.51 41.45 -28.83
N ARG A 875 11.63 41.15 -30.17
CA ARG A 875 12.54 41.91 -31.07
C ARG A 875 12.18 43.40 -30.96
N GLN A 876 13.06 44.15 -30.30
CA GLN A 876 13.03 45.61 -30.41
C GLN A 876 13.68 46.01 -31.75
N PRO A 877 13.25 47.09 -32.43
CA PRO A 877 13.92 47.57 -33.60
C PRO A 877 15.37 47.86 -33.27
N VAL A 878 16.28 47.07 -33.85
CA VAL A 878 17.71 47.11 -33.55
C VAL A 878 18.27 48.40 -34.08
N GLN A 879 18.78 49.28 -33.21
CA GLN A 879 19.62 50.37 -33.62
C GLN A 879 20.94 49.75 -34.18
N PRO A 880 21.35 50.16 -35.35
CA PRO A 880 22.60 49.64 -35.93
C PRO A 880 23.77 49.83 -34.96
N GLY A 881 24.42 48.74 -34.55
CA GLY A 881 25.59 48.75 -33.66
C GLY A 881 25.35 48.42 -32.18
N PHE A 882 24.10 48.22 -31.72
CA PHE A 882 23.82 47.83 -30.34
C PHE A 882 23.47 46.33 -30.29
N ARG A 883 24.42 45.48 -29.82
CA ARG A 883 24.11 44.12 -29.38
C ARG A 883 23.81 44.16 -27.89
N PRO A 884 22.57 43.83 -27.44
CA PRO A 884 22.32 43.74 -26.01
C PRO A 884 23.19 42.63 -25.42
N PRO A 885 23.91 42.85 -24.33
CA PRO A 885 24.68 41.81 -23.67
C PRO A 885 23.71 40.73 -23.18
N ILE A 886 23.92 39.48 -23.62
CA ILE A 886 23.18 38.32 -23.08
C ILE A 886 23.60 38.19 -21.61
N ASN A 887 22.60 38.26 -20.73
CA ASN A 887 22.87 38.19 -19.30
C ASN A 887 23.33 36.76 -18.97
N GLN A 888 24.61 36.60 -18.64
CA GLN A 888 25.28 35.31 -18.45
C GLN A 888 24.66 34.44 -17.35
N THR A 889 23.77 35.01 -16.52
CA THR A 889 23.10 34.29 -15.40
C THR A 889 21.73 33.72 -15.77
N LEU A 890 21.13 34.09 -16.90
CA LEU A 890 19.78 33.71 -17.28
C LEU A 890 19.57 32.17 -17.44
N SER A 891 20.54 31.48 -18.01
CA SER A 891 20.50 30.03 -18.18
C SER A 891 20.50 29.30 -16.86
N ILE A 892 21.30 29.76 -15.89
CA ILE A 892 21.31 29.20 -14.51
C ILE A 892 20.01 29.53 -13.78
N GLN A 893 19.48 30.74 -13.99
CA GLN A 893 18.19 31.14 -13.40
C GLN A 893 17.03 30.31 -13.96
N LEU A 894 17.04 30.01 -15.27
CA LEU A 894 16.04 29.14 -15.88
C LEU A 894 16.13 27.71 -15.33
N LEU A 895 17.35 27.15 -15.23
CA LEU A 895 17.56 25.84 -14.61
C LEU A 895 17.01 25.80 -13.16
N GLY A 896 17.33 26.85 -12.38
CA GLY A 896 16.80 26.99 -11.01
C GLY A 896 15.29 27.11 -10.97
N ALA A 897 14.66 27.84 -11.91
CA ALA A 897 13.22 27.99 -11.99
C ALA A 897 12.52 26.68 -12.39
N GLN A 898 13.06 25.93 -13.33
CA GLN A 898 12.55 24.62 -13.76
C GLN A 898 12.64 23.57 -12.63
N THR A 899 13.77 23.53 -11.92
CA THR A 899 13.96 22.66 -10.77
C THR A 899 12.98 23.02 -9.64
N ALA A 900 12.83 24.31 -9.34
CA ALA A 900 11.89 24.80 -8.32
C ALA A 900 10.43 24.48 -8.68
N LEU A 901 10.06 24.51 -9.97
CA LEU A 901 8.72 24.12 -10.41
C LEU A 901 8.46 22.64 -10.13
N ARG A 902 9.38 21.74 -10.56
CA ARG A 902 9.28 20.31 -10.27
C ARG A 902 9.14 20.04 -8.77
N ASP A 903 9.98 20.68 -7.95
CA ASP A 903 10.00 20.47 -6.50
C ASP A 903 8.71 20.99 -5.86
N SER A 904 8.18 22.12 -6.32
CA SER A 904 6.90 22.66 -5.86
C SER A 904 5.71 21.77 -6.27
N GLN A 905 5.71 21.22 -7.49
CA GLN A 905 4.69 20.26 -7.94
C GLN A 905 4.70 18.99 -7.07
N ASN A 906 5.90 18.45 -6.79
CA ASN A 906 6.06 17.29 -5.92
C ASN A 906 5.63 17.58 -4.48
N ALA A 907 5.90 18.78 -3.95
CA ALA A 907 5.50 19.21 -2.62
C ALA A 907 3.97 19.41 -2.53
N PHE A 908 3.35 19.95 -3.56
CA PHE A 908 1.90 20.11 -3.64
C PHE A 908 1.17 18.76 -3.69
N LEU A 909 1.63 17.84 -4.53
CA LEU A 909 1.13 16.46 -4.56
C LEU A 909 1.27 15.79 -3.19
N ALA A 910 2.43 15.89 -2.57
CA ALA A 910 2.67 15.34 -1.23
C ALA A 910 1.73 15.94 -0.18
N ALA A 911 1.48 17.25 -0.22
CA ALA A 911 0.57 17.92 0.70
C ALA A 911 -0.87 17.41 0.54
N TRP A 912 -1.33 17.22 -0.69
CA TRP A 912 -2.67 16.69 -0.98
C TRP A 912 -2.82 15.23 -0.52
N LEU A 913 -1.84 14.37 -0.87
CA LEU A 913 -1.86 12.96 -0.48
C LEU A 913 -1.76 12.79 1.05
N ASN A 914 -0.95 13.61 1.72
CA ASN A 914 -0.86 13.61 3.17
C ASN A 914 -2.18 14.04 3.83
N TYR A 915 -2.88 15.05 3.28
CA TYR A 915 -4.20 15.42 3.75
C TYR A 915 -5.20 14.28 3.57
N TYR A 916 -5.21 13.65 2.39
CA TYR A 916 -6.10 12.54 2.08
C TYR A 916 -5.83 11.32 2.97
N ALA A 917 -4.56 10.96 3.18
CA ALA A 917 -4.17 9.90 4.11
C ALA A 917 -4.57 10.22 5.56
N MET A 918 -4.39 11.48 5.99
CA MET A 918 -4.80 11.92 7.33
C MET A 918 -6.32 11.87 7.51
N LYS A 919 -7.08 12.18 6.46
CA LYS A 919 -8.53 12.02 6.45
C LYS A 919 -8.92 10.55 6.65
N ILE A 920 -8.33 9.61 5.91
CA ILE A 920 -8.56 8.17 6.07
C ILE A 920 -8.24 7.73 7.49
N ARG A 921 -7.09 8.17 8.04
CA ARG A 921 -6.71 7.89 9.44
C ARG A 921 -7.75 8.41 10.43
N LEU A 922 -8.23 9.64 10.23
CA LEU A 922 -9.25 10.23 11.11
C LEU A 922 -10.51 9.37 11.18
N TYR A 923 -11.04 8.91 10.04
CA TYR A 923 -12.23 8.05 10.02
C TYR A 923 -11.99 6.71 10.74
N ARG A 924 -10.81 6.11 10.57
CA ARG A 924 -10.42 4.89 11.31
C ARG A 924 -10.32 5.17 12.81
N GLU A 925 -9.62 6.23 13.21
CA GLU A 925 -9.39 6.55 14.61
C GLU A 925 -10.64 7.02 15.36
N LEU A 926 -11.61 7.57 14.65
CA LEU A 926 -12.94 7.85 15.20
C LEU A 926 -13.83 6.60 15.29
N GLY A 927 -13.42 5.49 14.67
CA GLY A 927 -14.22 4.26 14.61
C GLY A 927 -15.47 4.38 13.73
N ILE A 928 -15.51 5.33 12.80
CA ILE A 928 -16.64 5.59 11.89
C ILE A 928 -16.35 5.19 10.44
N MET A 929 -15.25 4.52 10.20
CA MET A 929 -14.94 3.98 8.88
C MET A 929 -15.88 2.79 8.58
N VAL A 930 -16.83 3.01 7.69
CA VAL A 930 -17.78 1.96 7.27
C VAL A 930 -17.22 1.25 6.05
N LEU A 931 -17.15 -0.07 6.13
CA LEU A 931 -16.70 -0.92 5.04
C LEU A 931 -17.89 -1.70 4.46
N ASP A 932 -17.89 -1.89 3.13
CA ASP A 932 -18.83 -2.82 2.49
C ASP A 932 -18.43 -4.30 2.76
N PRO A 933 -19.23 -5.28 2.33
CA PRO A 933 -18.88 -6.69 2.49
C PRO A 933 -17.55 -7.07 1.87
N GLU A 934 -17.15 -6.39 0.77
CA GLU A 934 -15.88 -6.58 0.07
C GLU A 934 -14.71 -5.86 0.76
N GLY A 935 -14.96 -5.15 1.86
CA GLY A 935 -13.95 -4.44 2.65
C GLY A 935 -13.57 -3.06 2.09
N ARG A 936 -14.27 -2.53 1.09
CA ARG A 936 -14.02 -1.19 0.53
C ARG A 936 -14.61 -0.12 1.44
N TRP A 937 -13.91 0.99 1.56
CA TRP A 937 -14.40 2.10 2.36
C TRP A 937 -15.52 2.86 1.64
N ILE A 938 -16.68 2.95 2.31
CA ILE A 938 -17.81 3.79 1.89
C ILE A 938 -17.65 5.15 2.57
N GLU A 939 -17.31 6.17 1.79
CA GLU A 939 -17.16 7.52 2.34
C GLU A 939 -18.53 8.15 2.63
N TYR A 940 -18.76 8.45 3.91
CA TYR A 940 -19.91 9.23 4.36
C TYR A 940 -19.44 10.63 4.80
N ALA A 941 -20.24 11.66 4.49
CA ALA A 941 -19.98 12.97 5.05
C ALA A 941 -20.29 12.95 6.56
N ILE A 942 -19.36 13.47 7.36
CA ILE A 942 -19.65 13.82 8.76
C ILE A 942 -20.46 15.12 8.69
N GLY A 943 -21.77 15.01 8.89
CA GLY A 943 -22.69 16.14 8.86
C GLY A 943 -23.62 16.14 10.06
N GLU A 944 -24.13 17.31 10.42
CA GLU A 944 -25.17 17.44 11.44
C GLU A 944 -26.40 16.63 11.03
N SER A 945 -26.73 15.59 11.81
CA SER A 945 -27.99 14.92 11.67
C SER A 945 -29.10 15.76 12.29
N SER A 946 -29.84 16.47 11.46
CA SER A 946 -31.00 17.24 11.89
C SER A 946 -32.28 16.41 12.02
N GLU A 947 -32.20 15.11 12.16
CA GLU A 947 -33.37 14.28 12.50
C GLU A 947 -33.23 13.78 13.92
N GLU A 948 -34.05 14.33 14.80
CA GLU A 948 -34.29 13.80 16.15
C GLU A 948 -34.72 12.33 16.03
N VAL A 949 -33.84 11.42 16.47
CA VAL A 949 -34.22 10.05 16.73
C VAL A 949 -35.23 10.09 17.87
N PRO A 950 -36.41 9.54 17.75
CA PRO A 950 -37.30 9.43 18.89
C PRO A 950 -36.56 8.64 19.96
N THR A 951 -36.19 9.31 21.02
CA THR A 951 -35.71 8.71 22.25
C THR A 951 -36.87 7.87 22.79
N ASN A 952 -36.80 6.56 22.64
CA ASN A 952 -37.56 5.70 23.53
C ASN A 952 -36.96 5.92 24.92
N GLU A 953 -37.55 6.85 25.65
CA GLU A 953 -37.40 7.02 27.07
C GLU A 953 -37.96 5.80 27.81
N GLY A 954 -37.24 4.71 27.75
CA GLY A 954 -37.23 3.71 28.79
C GLY A 954 -36.29 4.24 29.86
N GLU A 955 -36.80 4.89 30.88
CA GLU A 955 -36.04 5.21 32.09
C GLU A 955 -35.43 3.89 32.64
N GLU A 956 -34.17 3.60 32.23
CA GLU A 956 -33.35 2.68 32.98
C GLU A 956 -33.16 3.28 34.38
N ALA A 957 -33.66 2.59 35.41
CA ALA A 957 -33.43 2.99 36.79
C ALA A 957 -31.95 3.25 37.04
N PRO A 958 -31.58 4.38 37.68
CA PRO A 958 -30.19 4.72 37.90
C PRO A 958 -29.46 3.56 38.60
N LEU A 959 -28.36 3.12 38.04
CA LEU A 959 -27.52 2.06 38.61
C LEU A 959 -27.17 2.41 40.07
N PRO A 960 -27.26 1.47 41.02
CA PRO A 960 -26.90 1.73 42.39
C PRO A 960 -25.44 2.19 42.49
N LEU A 961 -25.21 3.27 43.20
CA LEU A 961 -23.85 3.79 43.43
C LEU A 961 -23.04 2.72 44.20
N PRO A 962 -21.78 2.47 43.80
CA PRO A 962 -20.90 1.55 44.51
C PRO A 962 -20.69 2.06 45.94
N PRO A 963 -20.48 1.16 46.94
CA PRO A 963 -20.24 1.54 48.31
C PRO A 963 -19.00 2.44 48.39
N MET A 964 -19.21 3.62 48.99
CA MET A 964 -18.12 4.60 49.20
C MET A 964 -17.15 4.09 50.25
N VAL A 965 -15.89 4.41 50.10
CA VAL A 965 -14.89 4.16 51.13
C VAL A 965 -15.35 4.84 52.45
N PRO A 966 -15.38 4.17 53.61
CA PRO A 966 -15.77 4.75 54.85
C PRO A 966 -15.01 6.07 55.13
N ALA A 967 -15.72 7.09 55.63
CA ALA A 967 -15.17 8.43 55.88
C ALA A 967 -13.90 8.38 56.77
N THR A 968 -13.81 7.41 57.66
CA THR A 968 -12.64 7.15 58.53
C THR A 968 -11.35 6.84 57.75
N TRP A 969 -11.41 6.39 56.51
CA TRP A 969 -10.22 6.19 55.65
C TRP A 969 -9.80 7.44 54.89
N MET A 970 -10.73 8.38 54.75
CA MET A 970 -10.45 9.65 54.09
C MET A 970 -9.77 10.66 55.07
N GLU A 971 -10.00 10.50 56.37
CA GLU A 971 -9.33 11.31 57.42
C GLU A 971 -7.84 11.03 57.57
N VAL A 972 -7.36 9.85 57.20
CA VAL A 972 -5.98 9.47 57.25
C VAL A 972 -5.15 10.07 56.06
N VAL A 973 -5.81 10.50 54.99
CA VAL A 973 -5.16 10.96 53.75
C VAL A 973 -5.16 12.50 53.64
N ASN A 974 -6.04 13.22 54.37
CA ASN A 974 -6.14 14.64 54.31
C ASN A 974 -5.76 15.29 55.64
N SER A 975 -4.66 15.98 55.72
CA SER A 975 -4.38 17.03 56.71
C SER A 975 -5.39 18.15 56.58
N PRO A 976 -5.72 18.89 57.64
CA PRO A 976 -6.95 19.66 57.75
C PRO A 976 -6.95 20.88 56.83
N THR A 977 -7.72 20.86 55.79
CA THR A 977 -8.25 22.06 55.15
C THR A 977 -9.77 21.90 55.04
N ASP A 978 -10.43 22.93 55.46
CA ASP A 978 -11.84 23.20 55.66
C ASP A 978 -12.87 22.25 54.99
N PRO A 979 -13.80 21.62 55.77
CA PRO A 979 -14.77 20.61 55.26
C PRO A 979 -15.87 21.17 54.34
N SER A 980 -16.04 22.46 54.22
CA SER A 980 -17.18 23.07 53.51
C SER A 980 -16.98 23.26 52.01
N GLU A 981 -15.72 23.38 51.51
CA GLU A 981 -15.44 23.56 50.09
C GLU A 981 -15.31 22.23 49.32
N THR A 982 -15.01 21.13 50.03
CA THR A 982 -14.70 19.86 49.37
C THR A 982 -15.96 19.06 48.98
N ARG A 983 -17.11 19.31 49.60
CA ARG A 983 -18.36 18.58 49.33
C ARG A 983 -18.99 18.97 47.98
N ALA A 984 -18.91 20.23 47.58
CA ALA A 984 -19.51 20.69 46.33
C ALA A 984 -18.72 20.23 45.09
N SER A 985 -17.40 20.22 45.16
CA SER A 985 -16.56 19.83 44.02
C SER A 985 -16.49 18.30 43.77
N VAL A 986 -16.73 17.49 44.78
CA VAL A 986 -16.75 16.00 44.63
C VAL A 986 -18.10 15.51 44.14
N VAL A 987 -19.20 16.16 44.54
CA VAL A 987 -20.55 15.80 44.04
C VAL A 987 -20.75 16.27 42.61
N GLU A 988 -20.17 17.42 42.20
CA GLU A 988 -20.24 17.87 40.82
C GLU A 988 -19.37 17.04 39.86
N ARG A 989 -18.28 16.42 40.36
CA ARG A 989 -17.44 15.52 39.53
C ARG A 989 -17.97 14.07 39.48
N ALA A 990 -18.82 13.65 40.41
CA ALA A 990 -19.46 12.32 40.39
C ALA A 990 -20.71 12.28 39.51
N SER A 991 -21.26 13.41 39.12
CA SER A 991 -22.40 13.50 38.20
C SER A 991 -21.96 13.63 36.71
N TYR A 992 -20.89 12.96 36.30
CA TYR A 992 -20.77 12.61 34.91
C TYR A 992 -21.82 11.53 34.61
N SER A 993 -23.06 11.98 34.42
CA SER A 993 -24.02 11.25 33.63
C SER A 993 -23.34 10.87 32.34
N VAL A 994 -23.35 9.61 32.01
CA VAL A 994 -23.01 9.12 30.67
C VAL A 994 -24.02 9.80 29.74
N ILE A 995 -23.68 10.99 29.24
CA ILE A 995 -24.41 11.57 28.12
C ILE A 995 -23.99 10.69 26.95
N VAL A 996 -24.84 9.74 26.59
CA VAL A 996 -24.73 9.07 25.29
C VAL A 996 -24.89 10.19 24.28
N PRO A 997 -23.85 10.57 23.52
CA PRO A 997 -23.99 11.61 22.52
C PRO A 997 -25.06 11.13 21.52
N PRO A 998 -25.89 12.02 20.97
CA PRO A 998 -26.83 11.67 19.94
C PRO A 998 -26.08 10.94 18.83
N SER A 999 -26.58 9.81 18.41
CA SER A 999 -25.97 8.98 17.35
C SER A 999 -25.85 9.85 16.09
N TYR A 1000 -24.63 10.25 15.71
CA TYR A 1000 -24.38 10.91 14.43
C TYR A 1000 -24.75 9.94 13.31
N ARG A 1001 -25.74 10.30 12.52
CA ARG A 1001 -26.07 9.57 11.28
C ARG A 1001 -25.08 9.98 10.20
N LEU A 1002 -24.34 9.01 9.71
CA LEU A 1002 -23.50 9.17 8.54
C LEU A 1002 -24.39 9.27 7.29
N ARG A 1003 -24.25 10.33 6.51
CA ARG A 1003 -24.96 10.52 5.24
C ARG A 1003 -24.07 10.02 4.09
N ARG A 1004 -24.60 9.13 3.25
CA ARG A 1004 -23.93 8.72 2.03
C ARG A 1004 -23.64 9.95 1.16
N LEU A 1005 -22.38 10.18 0.81
CA LEU A 1005 -22.04 11.12 -0.24
C LEU A 1005 -22.56 10.55 -1.57
N PRO A 1006 -23.16 11.37 -2.45
CA PRO A 1006 -23.44 10.90 -3.80
C PRO A 1006 -22.10 10.44 -4.41
N PRO A 1007 -22.10 9.35 -5.19
CA PRO A 1007 -20.91 8.96 -5.90
C PRO A 1007 -20.43 10.17 -6.69
N THR A 1008 -19.14 10.52 -6.56
CA THR A 1008 -18.54 11.54 -7.41
C THR A 1008 -18.86 11.13 -8.84
N GLU A 1009 -19.58 11.96 -9.55
CA GLU A 1009 -19.86 11.73 -10.96
C GLU A 1009 -18.53 11.42 -11.63
N ARG A 1010 -18.41 10.20 -12.12
CA ARG A 1010 -17.29 9.80 -12.96
C ARG A 1010 -17.28 10.79 -14.11
N VAL A 1011 -16.23 11.57 -14.22
CA VAL A 1011 -15.98 12.39 -15.41
C VAL A 1011 -16.18 11.48 -16.62
N PRO A 1012 -17.06 11.83 -17.58
CA PRO A 1012 -17.33 10.97 -18.70
C PRO A 1012 -16.02 10.71 -19.44
N ARG A 1013 -15.69 9.44 -19.61
CA ARG A 1013 -14.61 9.01 -20.50
C ARG A 1013 -14.98 9.49 -21.89
N THR A 1014 -14.35 10.54 -22.37
CA THR A 1014 -14.32 10.83 -23.80
C THR A 1014 -13.39 9.81 -24.44
N ASN A 1015 -13.97 9.03 -25.36
CA ASN A 1015 -13.25 8.09 -26.23
C ASN A 1015 -12.13 8.79 -27.01
#